data_c41a5af57ff0bf9b37daf3f4d6500365
#
_entry.id   c41a5af57ff0bf9b37daf3f4d6500365
#
_cell.length_a   1.000
_cell.length_b   1.000
_cell.length_c   1.000
_cell.angle_alpha   90.00
_cell.angle_beta   90.00
_cell.angle_gamma   90.00
#
_symmetry.space_group_name_H-M   'P 1'
#
loop_
_entity.id
_entity.type
_entity.pdbx_description
1 polymer ?
#
loop_
_entity_poly.entity_id
_entity_poly.type
_entity_poly.pdbx_seq_one_letter_code
_entity_poly.pdbx_strand_id
1 'polypeptide(L)'
;MAGTGGPAPSIVEKLSGKRILLTGVTGFLAQVVFERLLADFPDTSVVLLVRSQTGATSRERVEYMLRKPAFNTLRDRIGDDGLLRLLDERVEVIDGDFSRGVPDIPSGIDIACHSAATVAFDPPIDEGFMTNLQGAINLYTGVLDGGNTPSLVHVSTAYVAGVQKGVIPEGPLEHKVDYRLELELALEARHDVEVSSRRPEQLESFLEKARKEHSRAGPTTVAEDAEERRQKWVTKRLVEYGRMRARSLGWPDVYTFTKAMGERAVEELAAEANLPLSIVRPSIIESALLHPFPGWIDGFKMADPIIRAYGLGQIPEFPGIPEGIIDLIPVDFVVNAILSVAANPPQPGEALHYNVSSGSRNPVRFFELYEWVRGYFEEHPLPERGRGEHKVPEWKFPGNLSVDRMLRRAERLTDVAEQVVTHLPKSKGMRSAVRRVDRDKARVDFVKRYSELYGMYTETEVVYTDDRTFALFNGLNEQDKAYFPFDAAMVDWKYYLKDVHSPAVTQSLRELSRRDREKPTVKIAPRDVPVVAVFDMEGTIITSNVVESYVWARMADLEPDDWPKELASVFGKIPGYLQIDRRDRGDFLRTFFRRYEGASVEGIDRLVANHVGEFMLQKASAAAIRRVRAHRAAGHRTILITAAAEPFVQPLAPLFDVVIGAELEQRDGRYTGFMSAPPLVGEARAAWLKRYALLEGVDLKHSYAYADSYSDLPLLRAVGNPVAVSPDSALYRHARRRRWPIEEWAMTKGMPRVRFPRPAVR
;
A
#
# COMPACT_ATOMS: atom_id res chain seq x y z
N MET A 1 39.07 -53.66 14.18
CA MET A 1 39.47 -52.42 14.89
C MET A 1 38.36 -51.43 14.69
N ALA A 2 37.53 -51.23 15.68
CA ALA A 2 36.50 -50.20 15.68
C ALA A 2 37.21 -48.85 15.88
N GLY A 3 37.18 -48.00 14.89
CA GLY A 3 37.71 -46.65 14.99
C GLY A 3 36.94 -45.85 16.02
N THR A 4 37.67 -45.36 17.03
CA THR A 4 37.17 -44.36 17.99
C THR A 4 36.98 -43.04 17.23
N GLY A 5 35.94 -42.93 16.42
CA GLY A 5 35.52 -41.64 15.85
C GLY A 5 34.98 -40.77 17.01
N GLY A 6 35.67 -39.66 17.30
CA GLY A 6 35.13 -38.63 18.16
C GLY A 6 33.74 -38.18 17.67
N PRO A 7 32.95 -37.48 18.50
CA PRO A 7 31.67 -36.97 18.07
C PRO A 7 31.80 -36.13 16.78
N ALA A 8 30.87 -36.27 15.85
CA ALA A 8 30.87 -35.49 14.61
C ALA A 8 30.91 -34.00 14.95
N PRO A 9 31.72 -33.17 14.24
CA PRO A 9 31.83 -31.74 14.51
C PRO A 9 30.48 -31.06 14.38
N SER A 10 30.21 -30.12 15.27
CA SER A 10 28.94 -29.39 15.31
C SER A 10 28.78 -28.46 14.10
N ILE A 11 27.54 -28.01 13.81
CA ILE A 11 27.25 -27.01 12.80
C ILE A 11 28.06 -25.73 13.05
N VAL A 12 28.16 -25.30 14.32
CA VAL A 12 28.94 -24.12 14.72
C VAL A 12 30.45 -24.30 14.41
N GLU A 13 31.00 -25.44 14.73
CA GLU A 13 32.40 -25.74 14.42
C GLU A 13 32.69 -25.79 12.92
N LYS A 14 31.81 -26.35 12.12
CA LYS A 14 31.93 -26.43 10.65
C LYS A 14 31.87 -25.07 9.96
N LEU A 15 31.11 -24.14 10.52
CA LEU A 15 30.98 -22.77 9.99
C LEU A 15 31.97 -21.78 10.63
N SER A 16 32.73 -22.18 11.64
CA SER A 16 33.76 -21.34 12.27
C SER A 16 34.81 -20.88 11.26
N GLY A 17 35.12 -19.57 11.26
CA GLY A 17 36.07 -18.93 10.35
C GLY A 17 35.57 -18.74 8.92
N LYS A 18 34.33 -19.14 8.60
CA LYS A 18 33.77 -19.00 7.26
C LYS A 18 33.26 -17.58 6.98
N ARG A 19 33.48 -17.11 5.74
CA ARG A 19 32.96 -15.86 5.22
C ARG A 19 31.72 -16.14 4.34
N ILE A 20 30.56 -15.67 4.79
CA ILE A 20 29.26 -16.02 4.21
C ILE A 20 28.66 -14.82 3.48
N LEU A 21 28.46 -14.90 2.16
CA LEU A 21 27.64 -13.95 1.42
C LEU A 21 26.17 -14.28 1.62
N LEU A 22 25.38 -13.33 2.10
CA LEU A 22 23.95 -13.49 2.31
C LEU A 22 23.16 -12.40 1.56
N THR A 23 22.21 -12.83 0.75
CA THR A 23 21.26 -11.91 0.09
C THR A 23 19.86 -12.02 0.66
N GLY A 24 19.04 -10.97 0.46
CA GLY A 24 17.65 -10.99 0.92
C GLY A 24 17.47 -10.68 2.41
N VAL A 25 18.48 -10.20 3.10
CA VAL A 25 18.50 -9.97 4.55
C VAL A 25 17.40 -9.02 5.06
N THR A 26 16.88 -8.14 4.20
CA THR A 26 15.74 -7.27 4.55
C THR A 26 14.38 -7.99 4.44
N GLY A 27 14.36 -9.23 3.97
CA GLY A 27 13.20 -10.11 3.87
C GLY A 27 12.99 -10.97 5.11
N PHE A 28 11.85 -11.68 5.13
CA PHE A 28 11.42 -12.50 6.27
C PHE A 28 12.40 -13.60 6.67
N LEU A 29 12.79 -14.47 5.74
CA LEU A 29 13.63 -15.64 6.01
C LEU A 29 15.09 -15.27 6.31
N ALA A 30 15.74 -14.53 5.40
CA ALA A 30 17.16 -14.21 5.53
C ALA A 30 17.47 -13.28 6.71
N GLN A 31 16.48 -12.51 7.20
CA GLN A 31 16.62 -11.72 8.43
C GLN A 31 16.88 -12.62 9.64
N VAL A 32 16.22 -13.78 9.75
CA VAL A 32 16.43 -14.73 10.84
C VAL A 32 17.73 -15.52 10.63
N VAL A 33 18.07 -15.87 9.38
CA VAL A 33 19.40 -16.47 9.09
C VAL A 33 20.51 -15.52 9.57
N PHE A 34 20.41 -14.23 9.28
CA PHE A 34 21.40 -13.24 9.70
C PHE A 34 21.45 -13.07 11.22
N GLU A 35 20.29 -13.03 11.88
CA GLU A 35 20.23 -12.95 13.34
C GLU A 35 20.93 -14.17 13.97
N ARG A 36 20.65 -15.39 13.49
CA ARG A 36 21.29 -16.62 13.96
C ARG A 36 22.82 -16.60 13.75
N LEU A 37 23.29 -16.14 12.58
CA LEU A 37 24.72 -16.01 12.29
C LEU A 37 25.42 -15.04 13.27
N LEU A 38 24.76 -13.94 13.63
CA LEU A 38 25.31 -13.01 14.62
C LEU A 38 25.27 -13.57 16.05
N ALA A 39 24.19 -14.27 16.41
CA ALA A 39 23.93 -14.74 17.76
C ALA A 39 24.72 -15.98 18.15
N ASP A 40 24.85 -16.96 17.23
CA ASP A 40 25.27 -18.31 17.55
C ASP A 40 26.58 -18.72 16.87
N PHE A 41 27.09 -17.94 15.90
CA PHE A 41 28.29 -18.25 15.15
C PHE A 41 29.37 -17.15 15.33
N PRO A 42 30.02 -17.04 16.48
CA PRO A 42 30.90 -15.90 16.82
C PRO A 42 32.07 -15.71 15.86
N ASP A 43 32.59 -16.77 15.27
CA ASP A 43 33.78 -16.74 14.43
C ASP A 43 33.48 -16.62 12.93
N THR A 44 32.22 -16.49 12.53
CA THR A 44 31.83 -16.24 11.13
C THR A 44 31.84 -14.75 10.78
N SER A 45 32.21 -14.42 9.54
CA SER A 45 31.98 -13.10 8.96
C SER A 45 30.91 -13.15 7.89
N VAL A 46 30.15 -12.04 7.75
CA VAL A 46 29.02 -11.99 6.83
C VAL A 46 29.16 -10.83 5.85
N VAL A 47 29.01 -11.10 4.57
CA VAL A 47 28.89 -10.09 3.51
C VAL A 47 27.42 -9.97 3.13
N LEU A 48 26.84 -8.78 3.27
CA LEU A 48 25.45 -8.51 2.93
C LEU A 48 25.36 -7.72 1.63
N LEU A 49 24.71 -8.30 0.62
CA LEU A 49 24.36 -7.53 -0.57
C LEU A 49 22.97 -6.91 -0.39
N VAL A 50 22.93 -5.58 -0.27
CA VAL A 50 21.73 -4.80 0.01
C VAL A 50 21.68 -3.60 -0.94
N ARG A 51 20.54 -3.40 -1.60
CA ARG A 51 20.34 -2.22 -2.47
C ARG A 51 20.01 -0.97 -1.67
N SER A 52 20.56 0.16 -2.04
CA SER A 52 20.14 1.49 -1.56
C SER A 52 18.71 1.82 -2.00
N GLN A 53 18.04 2.72 -1.28
CA GLN A 53 16.74 3.26 -1.63
C GLN A 53 16.77 4.79 -1.54
N THR A 54 15.79 5.46 -2.18
CA THR A 54 15.67 6.92 -2.07
C THR A 54 15.58 7.34 -0.60
N GLY A 55 16.60 8.03 -0.11
CA GLY A 55 16.69 8.54 1.26
C GLY A 55 17.32 7.59 2.29
N ALA A 56 17.87 6.42 1.87
CA ALA A 56 18.60 5.53 2.78
C ALA A 56 19.68 4.71 2.04
N THR A 57 20.88 4.72 2.52
CA THR A 57 21.99 3.88 2.04
C THR A 57 21.76 2.40 2.43
N SER A 58 22.47 1.48 1.78
CA SER A 58 22.45 0.05 2.11
C SER A 58 22.83 -0.20 3.58
N ARG A 59 23.84 0.51 4.10
CA ARG A 59 24.26 0.43 5.50
C ARG A 59 23.15 0.90 6.46
N GLU A 60 22.56 2.07 6.23
CA GLU A 60 21.46 2.58 7.05
C GLU A 60 20.24 1.64 7.06
N ARG A 61 19.99 0.95 5.96
CA ARG A 61 18.92 -0.05 5.87
C ARG A 61 19.21 -1.27 6.75
N VAL A 62 20.46 -1.72 6.82
CA VAL A 62 20.88 -2.80 7.73
C VAL A 62 20.78 -2.35 9.18
N GLU A 63 21.26 -1.17 9.53
CA GLU A 63 21.13 -0.60 10.88
C GLU A 63 19.66 -0.44 11.31
N TYR A 64 18.80 0.00 10.39
CA TYR A 64 17.35 0.04 10.67
C TYR A 64 16.77 -1.37 10.91
N MET A 65 17.21 -2.36 10.13
CA MET A 65 16.76 -3.75 10.27
C MET A 65 17.17 -4.33 11.65
N LEU A 66 18.36 -4.02 12.16
CA LEU A 66 18.78 -4.45 13.50
C LEU A 66 17.86 -3.96 14.63
N ARG A 67 17.05 -2.93 14.38
CA ARG A 67 16.04 -2.43 15.35
C ARG A 67 14.73 -3.21 15.32
N LYS A 68 14.55 -4.13 14.37
CA LYS A 68 13.35 -4.95 14.25
C LYS A 68 13.25 -6.00 15.35
N PRO A 69 12.03 -6.51 15.65
CA PRO A 69 11.80 -7.49 16.72
C PRO A 69 12.63 -8.79 16.62
N ALA A 70 12.99 -9.22 15.42
CA ALA A 70 13.85 -10.41 15.24
C ALA A 70 15.13 -10.34 16.08
N PHE A 71 15.70 -9.16 16.26
CA PHE A 71 16.95 -8.94 16.99
C PHE A 71 16.76 -8.61 18.48
N ASN A 72 15.52 -8.66 19.01
CA ASN A 72 15.27 -8.29 20.40
C ASN A 72 16.07 -9.16 21.38
N THR A 73 16.04 -10.48 21.21
CA THR A 73 16.75 -11.42 22.09
C THR A 73 18.25 -11.16 22.09
N LEU A 74 18.83 -10.92 20.92
CA LEU A 74 20.24 -10.57 20.80
C LEU A 74 20.53 -9.19 21.40
N ARG A 75 19.67 -8.19 21.14
CA ARG A 75 19.79 -6.84 21.71
C ARG A 75 19.70 -6.83 23.23
N ASP A 76 18.78 -7.60 23.81
CA ASP A 76 18.64 -7.70 25.27
C ASP A 76 19.89 -8.30 25.92
N ARG A 77 20.63 -9.17 25.18
CA ARG A 77 21.88 -9.79 25.64
C ARG A 77 23.09 -8.85 25.57
N ILE A 78 23.24 -8.05 24.50
CA ILE A 78 24.47 -7.27 24.23
C ILE A 78 24.26 -5.76 24.11
N GLY A 79 23.02 -5.26 24.15
CA GLY A 79 22.65 -3.85 23.97
C GLY A 79 22.70 -3.36 22.51
N ASP A 80 22.18 -2.15 22.27
CA ASP A 80 22.22 -1.53 20.93
C ASP A 80 23.66 -1.25 20.46
N ASP A 81 24.53 -0.78 21.35
CA ASP A 81 25.95 -0.54 21.06
C ASP A 81 26.70 -1.85 20.75
N GLY A 82 26.32 -2.95 21.40
CA GLY A 82 26.85 -4.28 21.11
C GLY A 82 26.45 -4.77 19.71
N LEU A 83 25.22 -4.54 19.29
CA LEU A 83 24.77 -4.87 17.94
C LEU A 83 25.50 -4.07 16.86
N LEU A 84 25.73 -2.78 17.09
CA LEU A 84 26.48 -1.93 16.15
C LEU A 84 27.94 -2.36 16.07
N ARG A 85 28.58 -2.73 17.19
CA ARG A 85 29.94 -3.30 17.19
C ARG A 85 30.00 -4.60 16.41
N LEU A 86 29.08 -5.53 16.61
CA LEU A 86 29.04 -6.77 15.79
C LEU A 86 28.90 -6.47 14.29
N LEU A 87 28.10 -5.45 13.95
CA LEU A 87 27.96 -5.02 12.56
C LEU A 87 29.27 -4.45 12.00
N ASP A 88 30.04 -3.69 12.80
CA ASP A 88 31.32 -3.11 12.36
C ASP A 88 32.42 -4.14 12.26
N GLU A 89 32.46 -5.11 13.18
CA GLU A 89 33.54 -6.08 13.30
C GLU A 89 33.39 -7.30 12.38
N ARG A 90 32.13 -7.72 12.11
CA ARG A 90 31.85 -9.01 11.48
C ARG A 90 31.03 -8.92 10.19
N VAL A 91 30.52 -7.73 9.84
CA VAL A 91 29.59 -7.59 8.71
C VAL A 91 30.07 -6.54 7.72
N GLU A 92 30.32 -6.97 6.50
CA GLU A 92 30.55 -6.09 5.37
C GLU A 92 29.23 -5.87 4.61
N VAL A 93 28.82 -4.61 4.41
CA VAL A 93 27.62 -4.26 3.66
C VAL A 93 28.02 -3.68 2.32
N ILE A 94 27.70 -4.39 1.24
CA ILE A 94 27.92 -3.94 -0.14
C ILE A 94 26.61 -3.46 -0.77
N ASP A 95 26.69 -2.38 -1.52
CA ASP A 95 25.52 -1.85 -2.24
C ASP A 95 25.41 -2.48 -3.62
N GLY A 96 24.25 -2.99 -3.96
CA GLY A 96 24.02 -3.57 -5.29
C GLY A 96 22.61 -4.09 -5.48
N ASP A 97 22.15 -4.04 -6.74
CA ASP A 97 20.89 -4.61 -7.18
C ASP A 97 21.14 -5.62 -8.30
N PHE A 98 21.26 -6.88 -7.91
CA PHE A 98 21.51 -8.00 -8.85
C PHE A 98 20.43 -8.14 -9.92
N SER A 99 19.21 -7.62 -9.73
CA SER A 99 18.16 -7.63 -10.77
C SER A 99 18.45 -6.65 -11.92
N ARG A 100 19.44 -5.76 -11.77
CA ARG A 100 19.82 -4.75 -12.76
C ARG A 100 21.19 -4.96 -13.40
N GLY A 101 21.99 -5.84 -12.83
CA GLY A 101 23.33 -6.13 -13.33
C GLY A 101 24.12 -7.01 -12.39
N VAL A 102 25.33 -7.39 -12.82
CA VAL A 102 26.26 -8.21 -12.02
C VAL A 102 26.81 -7.33 -10.89
N PRO A 103 26.66 -7.72 -9.62
CA PRO A 103 27.22 -6.98 -8.49
C PRO A 103 28.73 -7.22 -8.35
N ASP A 104 29.44 -6.24 -7.82
CA ASP A 104 30.84 -6.38 -7.41
C ASP A 104 30.90 -7.11 -6.06
N ILE A 105 31.34 -8.36 -6.09
CA ILE A 105 31.43 -9.23 -4.90
C ILE A 105 32.90 -9.38 -4.48
N PRO A 106 33.21 -9.09 -3.20
CA PRO A 106 34.59 -9.20 -2.72
C PRO A 106 35.10 -10.67 -2.75
N SER A 107 36.39 -10.83 -2.82
CA SER A 107 37.04 -12.16 -2.77
C SER A 107 36.96 -12.79 -1.38
N GLY A 108 37.22 -14.10 -1.31
CA GLY A 108 37.31 -14.86 -0.05
C GLY A 108 35.96 -15.30 0.51
N ILE A 109 34.93 -15.40 -0.32
CA ILE A 109 33.61 -15.96 0.06
C ILE A 109 33.73 -17.50 0.09
N ASP A 110 33.45 -18.09 1.25
CA ASP A 110 33.38 -19.56 1.42
C ASP A 110 32.00 -20.13 1.11
N ILE A 111 30.94 -19.38 1.41
CA ILE A 111 29.55 -19.81 1.24
C ILE A 111 28.77 -18.66 0.65
N ALA A 112 28.01 -18.89 -0.41
CA ALA A 112 27.08 -17.93 -1.00
C ALA A 112 25.63 -18.38 -0.79
N CYS A 113 24.92 -17.76 0.16
CA CYS A 113 23.53 -18.03 0.48
C CYS A 113 22.61 -17.03 -0.21
N HIS A 114 21.88 -17.48 -1.24
CA HIS A 114 20.94 -16.65 -1.99
C HIS A 114 19.51 -16.91 -1.56
N SER A 115 18.96 -15.99 -0.77
CA SER A 115 17.55 -16.02 -0.30
C SER A 115 16.71 -14.85 -0.83
N ALA A 116 17.29 -13.96 -1.63
CA ALA A 116 16.56 -12.84 -2.19
C ALA A 116 15.70 -13.30 -3.38
N ALA A 117 14.40 -12.95 -3.33
CA ALA A 117 13.45 -13.23 -4.37
C ALA A 117 12.27 -12.24 -4.31
N THR A 118 11.55 -12.04 -5.42
CA THR A 118 10.18 -11.53 -5.30
C THR A 118 9.27 -12.67 -4.87
N VAL A 119 8.50 -12.44 -3.80
CA VAL A 119 7.57 -13.45 -3.26
C VAL A 119 6.11 -13.12 -3.58
N ALA A 120 5.85 -12.14 -4.46
CA ALA A 120 4.53 -11.91 -5.01
C ALA A 120 4.16 -13.07 -5.93
N PHE A 121 2.97 -13.65 -5.78
CA PHE A 121 2.53 -14.79 -6.61
C PHE A 121 2.50 -14.47 -8.10
N ASP A 122 1.89 -13.34 -8.42
CA ASP A 122 1.77 -12.86 -9.79
C ASP A 122 2.36 -11.46 -9.92
N PRO A 123 3.68 -11.29 -9.93
CA PRO A 123 4.30 -10.04 -10.37
C PRO A 123 4.11 -9.86 -11.88
N PRO A 124 4.34 -8.69 -12.47
CA PRO A 124 4.60 -8.57 -13.90
C PRO A 124 5.66 -9.59 -14.31
N ILE A 125 5.41 -10.33 -15.37
CA ILE A 125 6.25 -11.51 -15.71
C ILE A 125 7.73 -11.14 -15.89
N ASP A 126 8.01 -10.03 -16.54
CA ASP A 126 9.36 -9.50 -16.74
C ASP A 126 10.05 -9.18 -15.40
N GLU A 127 9.34 -8.57 -14.45
CA GLU A 127 9.88 -8.27 -13.11
C GLU A 127 10.18 -9.58 -12.34
N GLY A 128 9.31 -10.59 -12.48
CA GLY A 128 9.54 -11.92 -11.91
C GLY A 128 10.80 -12.56 -12.45
N PHE A 129 10.96 -12.61 -13.79
CA PHE A 129 12.15 -13.16 -14.44
C PHE A 129 13.42 -12.36 -14.12
N MET A 130 13.38 -11.02 -14.15
CA MET A 130 14.54 -10.19 -13.81
C MET A 130 14.99 -10.36 -12.36
N THR A 131 14.09 -10.67 -11.44
CA THR A 131 14.46 -10.82 -10.04
C THR A 131 14.86 -12.27 -9.71
N ASN A 132 14.02 -13.26 -10.09
CA ASN A 132 14.19 -14.64 -9.60
C ASN A 132 15.11 -15.47 -10.50
N LEU A 133 15.23 -15.14 -11.79
CA LEU A 133 16.11 -15.83 -12.74
C LEU A 133 17.37 -15.00 -13.03
N GLN A 134 17.22 -13.86 -13.73
CA GLN A 134 18.38 -13.06 -14.14
C GLN A 134 19.18 -12.56 -12.92
N GLY A 135 18.47 -12.22 -11.85
CA GLY A 135 19.09 -11.81 -10.60
C GLY A 135 19.96 -12.90 -9.95
N ALA A 136 19.51 -14.15 -9.98
CA ALA A 136 20.30 -15.29 -9.49
C ALA A 136 21.55 -15.51 -10.36
N ILE A 137 21.39 -15.48 -11.70
CA ILE A 137 22.50 -15.58 -12.65
C ILE A 137 23.53 -14.47 -12.38
N ASN A 138 23.09 -13.20 -12.31
CA ASN A 138 23.97 -12.05 -12.08
C ASN A 138 24.71 -12.16 -10.76
N LEU A 139 24.03 -12.58 -9.68
CA LEU A 139 24.66 -12.75 -8.37
C LEU A 139 25.80 -13.76 -8.43
N TYR A 140 25.53 -14.96 -8.95
CA TYR A 140 26.56 -16.01 -8.98
C TYR A 140 27.66 -15.72 -10.00
N THR A 141 27.36 -15.02 -11.10
CA THR A 141 28.39 -14.46 -11.98
C THR A 141 29.30 -13.48 -11.22
N GLY A 142 28.73 -12.55 -10.46
CA GLY A 142 29.54 -11.63 -9.63
C GLY A 142 30.37 -12.35 -8.57
N VAL A 143 29.88 -13.44 -7.99
CA VAL A 143 30.66 -14.30 -7.07
C VAL A 143 31.87 -14.90 -7.79
N LEU A 144 31.68 -15.44 -8.98
CA LEU A 144 32.75 -16.03 -9.78
C LEU A 144 33.77 -14.97 -10.28
N ASP A 145 33.27 -13.82 -10.76
CA ASP A 145 34.10 -12.70 -11.22
C ASP A 145 35.00 -12.14 -10.09
N GLY A 146 34.50 -12.19 -8.84
CA GLY A 146 35.28 -11.87 -7.63
C GLY A 146 36.37 -12.92 -7.28
N GLY A 147 36.57 -13.93 -8.13
CA GLY A 147 37.58 -15.01 -7.94
C GLY A 147 37.20 -16.01 -6.85
N ASN A 148 35.92 -16.14 -6.49
CA ASN A 148 35.42 -17.02 -5.44
C ASN A 148 35.02 -18.40 -6.00
N THR A 149 35.18 -19.44 -5.21
CA THR A 149 34.71 -20.81 -5.48
C THR A 149 33.95 -21.36 -4.27
N PRO A 150 32.87 -20.71 -3.84
CA PRO A 150 32.14 -21.06 -2.62
C PRO A 150 31.27 -22.28 -2.79
N SER A 151 30.80 -22.85 -1.68
CA SER A 151 29.60 -23.67 -1.71
C SER A 151 28.37 -22.77 -1.86
N LEU A 152 27.44 -23.15 -2.76
CA LEU A 152 26.24 -22.41 -3.04
C LEU A 152 25.05 -22.96 -2.24
N VAL A 153 24.32 -22.07 -1.57
CA VAL A 153 23.03 -22.39 -0.94
C VAL A 153 21.95 -21.54 -1.59
N HIS A 154 21.16 -22.13 -2.47
CA HIS A 154 20.09 -21.46 -3.20
C HIS A 154 18.73 -21.74 -2.57
N VAL A 155 18.07 -20.73 -2.02
CA VAL A 155 16.72 -20.87 -1.47
C VAL A 155 15.69 -20.77 -2.58
N SER A 156 14.98 -21.87 -2.81
CA SER A 156 13.90 -22.03 -3.78
C SER A 156 12.54 -22.17 -3.07
N THR A 157 11.67 -23.03 -3.55
CA THR A 157 10.39 -23.41 -2.92
C THR A 157 10.01 -24.83 -3.37
N ALA A 158 9.31 -25.59 -2.53
CA ALA A 158 8.79 -26.90 -2.91
C ALA A 158 7.81 -26.83 -4.10
N TYR A 159 7.15 -25.68 -4.26
CA TYR A 159 6.16 -25.45 -5.32
C TYR A 159 6.74 -25.25 -6.73
N VAL A 160 8.06 -25.27 -6.90
CA VAL A 160 8.72 -25.28 -8.25
C VAL A 160 8.40 -26.52 -9.06
N ALA A 161 7.96 -27.61 -8.41
CA ALA A 161 7.47 -28.81 -9.06
C ALA A 161 6.25 -28.58 -9.99
N GLY A 162 5.56 -27.43 -9.84
CA GLY A 162 4.38 -27.09 -10.64
C GLY A 162 3.09 -27.79 -10.19
N VAL A 163 2.10 -27.77 -11.07
CA VAL A 163 0.77 -28.38 -10.83
C VAL A 163 0.87 -29.89 -11.08
N GLN A 164 1.13 -30.65 -10.03
CA GLN A 164 1.22 -32.11 -10.03
C GLN A 164 0.31 -32.69 -8.96
N LYS A 165 0.11 -34.01 -8.98
CA LYS A 165 -0.61 -34.75 -7.93
C LYS A 165 0.24 -35.92 -7.46
N GLY A 166 0.04 -36.30 -6.18
CA GLY A 166 0.75 -37.43 -5.59
C GLY A 166 2.04 -37.00 -4.89
N VAL A 167 3.02 -37.91 -4.89
CA VAL A 167 4.26 -37.74 -4.12
C VAL A 167 5.35 -37.18 -5.00
N ILE A 168 5.96 -36.07 -4.58
CA ILE A 168 7.07 -35.37 -5.26
C ILE A 168 8.37 -35.60 -4.46
N PRO A 169 9.35 -36.30 -5.03
CA PRO A 169 10.63 -36.57 -4.35
C PRO A 169 11.57 -35.36 -4.40
N GLU A 170 12.58 -35.38 -3.52
CA GLU A 170 13.73 -34.48 -3.59
C GLU A 170 14.60 -34.84 -4.78
N GLY A 171 14.77 -33.92 -5.73
CA GLY A 171 15.55 -34.14 -6.94
C GLY A 171 15.48 -32.98 -7.92
N PRO A 172 16.19 -33.04 -9.04
CA PRO A 172 16.14 -32.04 -10.09
C PRO A 172 14.72 -32.00 -10.71
N LEU A 173 14.36 -30.83 -11.24
CA LEU A 173 13.07 -30.63 -11.89
C LEU A 173 13.05 -31.30 -13.27
N GLU A 174 12.02 -32.10 -13.52
CA GLU A 174 11.81 -32.77 -14.83
C GLU A 174 10.92 -31.90 -15.71
N HIS A 175 11.48 -30.91 -16.42
CA HIS A 175 10.78 -30.15 -17.45
C HIS A 175 11.69 -29.83 -18.65
N LYS A 176 11.06 -29.53 -19.79
CA LYS A 176 11.78 -29.20 -21.06
C LYS A 176 11.71 -27.68 -21.38
N VAL A 177 11.32 -26.86 -20.45
CA VAL A 177 11.19 -25.42 -20.66
C VAL A 177 12.58 -24.78 -20.66
N ASP A 178 12.89 -24.04 -21.72
CA ASP A 178 14.13 -23.27 -21.85
C ASP A 178 13.97 -21.92 -21.16
N TYR A 179 14.69 -21.71 -20.08
CA TYR A 179 14.58 -20.48 -19.28
C TYR A 179 15.11 -19.24 -20.00
N ARG A 180 16.04 -19.41 -20.95
CA ARG A 180 16.59 -18.30 -21.76
C ARG A 180 15.53 -17.77 -22.71
N LEU A 181 14.83 -18.67 -23.39
CA LEU A 181 13.71 -18.32 -24.25
C LEU A 181 12.57 -17.66 -23.47
N GLU A 182 12.25 -18.19 -22.29
CA GLU A 182 11.15 -17.62 -21.47
C GLU A 182 11.50 -16.22 -20.92
N LEU A 183 12.75 -15.96 -20.59
CA LEU A 183 13.22 -14.62 -20.23
C LEU A 183 13.07 -13.63 -21.41
N GLU A 184 13.49 -14.04 -22.61
CA GLU A 184 13.36 -13.24 -23.82
C GLU A 184 11.89 -12.90 -24.09
N LEU A 185 11.01 -13.90 -24.07
CA LEU A 185 9.56 -13.72 -24.24
C LEU A 185 8.93 -12.82 -23.17
N ALA A 186 9.41 -12.87 -21.94
CA ALA A 186 8.93 -12.00 -20.85
C ALA A 186 9.30 -10.53 -21.09
N LEU A 187 10.51 -10.26 -21.58
CA LEU A 187 10.98 -8.91 -21.92
C LEU A 187 10.27 -8.37 -23.17
N GLU A 188 10.06 -9.22 -24.18
CA GLU A 188 9.28 -8.86 -25.38
C GLU A 188 7.82 -8.51 -25.00
N ALA A 189 7.19 -9.30 -24.13
CA ALA A 189 5.85 -9.02 -23.63
C ALA A 189 5.77 -7.65 -22.93
N ARG A 190 6.77 -7.24 -22.15
CA ARG A 190 6.87 -5.91 -21.56
C ARG A 190 6.87 -4.85 -22.67
N HIS A 191 7.72 -5.00 -23.66
CA HIS A 191 7.82 -4.07 -24.77
C HIS A 191 6.48 -3.93 -25.51
N ASP A 192 5.86 -5.05 -25.89
CA ASP A 192 4.61 -5.09 -26.65
C ASP A 192 3.43 -4.47 -25.87
N VAL A 193 3.32 -4.75 -24.58
CA VAL A 193 2.28 -4.19 -23.73
C VAL A 193 2.49 -2.68 -23.56
N GLU A 194 3.74 -2.21 -23.39
CA GLU A 194 4.06 -0.79 -23.33
C GLU A 194 3.69 -0.07 -24.63
N VAL A 195 4.06 -0.61 -25.80
CA VAL A 195 3.69 -0.08 -27.12
C VAL A 195 2.15 -0.07 -27.27
N SER A 196 1.49 -1.17 -26.92
CA SER A 196 0.03 -1.28 -27.03
C SER A 196 -0.68 -0.27 -26.11
N SER A 197 -0.13 0.04 -24.93
CA SER A 197 -0.68 1.01 -24.00
C SER A 197 -0.70 2.45 -24.55
N ARG A 198 0.15 2.74 -25.53
CA ARG A 198 0.30 4.06 -26.15
C ARG A 198 -0.46 4.21 -27.47
N ARG A 199 -1.23 3.22 -27.89
CA ARG A 199 -2.11 3.33 -29.03
C ARG A 199 -3.16 4.42 -28.79
N PRO A 200 -3.53 5.23 -29.82
CA PRO A 200 -4.46 6.35 -29.65
C PRO A 200 -5.77 5.96 -28.94
N GLU A 201 -6.35 4.83 -29.31
CA GLU A 201 -7.62 4.36 -28.74
C GLU A 201 -7.50 4.03 -27.24
N GLN A 202 -6.35 3.46 -26.82
CA GLN A 202 -6.09 3.18 -25.42
C GLN A 202 -5.86 4.46 -24.61
N LEU A 203 -5.05 5.38 -25.13
CA LEU A 203 -4.80 6.68 -24.50
C LEU A 203 -6.11 7.47 -24.35
N GLU A 204 -6.95 7.51 -25.39
CA GLU A 204 -8.25 8.16 -25.33
C GLU A 204 -9.16 7.53 -24.26
N SER A 205 -9.20 6.19 -24.19
CA SER A 205 -9.96 5.47 -23.14
C SER A 205 -9.49 5.82 -21.73
N PHE A 206 -8.17 5.93 -21.49
CA PHE A 206 -7.65 6.34 -20.18
C PHE A 206 -8.02 7.79 -19.87
N LEU A 207 -7.88 8.66 -20.88
CA LEU A 207 -8.18 10.09 -20.75
C LEU A 207 -9.67 10.33 -20.49
N GLU A 208 -10.57 9.63 -21.19
CA GLU A 208 -12.03 9.73 -20.96
C GLU A 208 -12.41 9.30 -19.54
N LYS A 209 -11.87 8.17 -19.06
CA LYS A 209 -12.10 7.70 -17.69
C LYS A 209 -11.59 8.69 -16.66
N ALA A 210 -10.40 9.25 -16.89
CA ALA A 210 -9.80 10.26 -16.03
C ALA A 210 -10.64 11.55 -16.04
N ARG A 211 -11.09 12.02 -17.19
CA ARG A 211 -11.99 13.19 -17.32
C ARG A 211 -13.30 13.00 -16.57
N LYS A 212 -13.91 11.83 -16.70
CA LYS A 212 -15.18 11.51 -16.00
C LYS A 212 -15.03 11.60 -14.49
N GLU A 213 -13.89 11.26 -13.94
CA GLU A 213 -13.63 11.24 -12.48
C GLU A 213 -13.05 12.57 -11.98
N HIS A 214 -12.18 13.21 -12.76
CA HIS A 214 -11.32 14.30 -12.29
C HIS A 214 -11.46 15.63 -13.05
N SER A 215 -12.40 15.79 -13.99
CA SER A 215 -12.55 17.03 -14.77
C SER A 215 -12.64 18.27 -13.90
N ARG A 216 -13.32 18.19 -12.75
CA ARG A 216 -13.47 19.30 -11.78
C ARG A 216 -12.17 19.69 -11.07
N ALA A 217 -11.18 18.81 -11.03
CA ALA A 217 -9.89 19.07 -10.42
C ALA A 217 -8.86 19.68 -11.39
N GLY A 218 -9.16 19.68 -12.68
CA GLY A 218 -8.37 20.33 -13.73
C GLY A 218 -7.58 19.37 -14.62
N PRO A 219 -7.03 19.88 -15.73
CA PRO A 219 -6.40 19.10 -16.79
C PRO A 219 -5.14 18.36 -16.34
N THR A 220 -4.32 18.92 -15.45
CA THR A 220 -3.11 18.26 -14.93
C THR A 220 -3.48 17.02 -14.12
N THR A 221 -4.48 17.14 -13.23
CA THR A 221 -4.98 15.99 -12.45
C THR A 221 -5.55 14.90 -13.36
N VAL A 222 -6.25 15.29 -14.44
CA VAL A 222 -6.74 14.36 -15.45
C VAL A 222 -5.60 13.66 -16.17
N ALA A 223 -4.55 14.39 -16.57
CA ALA A 223 -3.39 13.80 -17.24
C ALA A 223 -2.60 12.86 -16.33
N GLU A 224 -2.37 13.23 -15.07
CA GLU A 224 -1.72 12.38 -14.06
C GLU A 224 -2.50 11.07 -13.82
N ASP A 225 -3.83 11.16 -13.67
CA ASP A 225 -4.67 9.97 -13.48
C ASP A 225 -4.73 9.10 -14.75
N ALA A 226 -4.77 9.72 -15.94
CA ALA A 226 -4.73 8.97 -17.20
C ALA A 226 -3.42 8.16 -17.33
N GLU A 227 -2.28 8.75 -16.96
CA GLU A 227 -0.99 8.06 -16.96
C GLU A 227 -0.92 6.98 -15.86
N GLU A 228 -1.44 7.25 -14.65
CA GLU A 228 -1.55 6.23 -13.60
C GLU A 228 -2.43 5.04 -14.03
N ARG A 229 -3.53 5.30 -14.76
CA ARG A 229 -4.39 4.26 -15.35
C ARG A 229 -3.65 3.47 -16.42
N ARG A 230 -2.87 4.15 -17.28
CA ARG A 230 -2.04 3.48 -18.27
C ARG A 230 -1.05 2.52 -17.60
N GLN A 231 -0.30 2.98 -16.60
CA GLN A 231 0.66 2.17 -15.86
C GLN A 231 -0.01 0.97 -15.16
N LYS A 232 -1.15 1.18 -14.52
CA LYS A 232 -1.96 0.10 -13.92
C LYS A 232 -2.44 -0.91 -14.97
N TRP A 233 -2.81 -0.43 -16.15
CA TRP A 233 -3.22 -1.29 -17.25
C TRP A 233 -2.05 -2.14 -17.74
N VAL A 234 -0.87 -1.55 -17.94
CA VAL A 234 0.36 -2.27 -18.30
C VAL A 234 0.68 -3.35 -17.28
N THR A 235 0.76 -2.99 -16.00
CA THR A 235 1.00 -3.94 -14.91
C THR A 235 -0.01 -5.08 -14.93
N LYS A 236 -1.31 -4.75 -15.05
CA LYS A 236 -2.38 -5.75 -15.12
C LYS A 236 -2.23 -6.70 -16.31
N ARG A 237 -1.88 -6.19 -17.50
CA ARG A 237 -1.68 -7.02 -18.70
C ARG A 237 -0.50 -7.96 -18.55
N LEU A 238 0.60 -7.50 -17.97
CA LEU A 238 1.79 -8.33 -17.74
C LEU A 238 1.55 -9.41 -16.69
N VAL A 239 0.78 -9.09 -15.65
CA VAL A 239 0.32 -10.07 -14.65
C VAL A 239 -0.59 -11.13 -15.31
N GLU A 240 -1.56 -10.70 -16.12
CA GLU A 240 -2.48 -11.62 -16.84
C GLU A 240 -1.71 -12.52 -17.81
N TYR A 241 -0.81 -11.94 -18.61
CA TYR A 241 0.04 -12.67 -19.53
C TYR A 241 0.92 -13.70 -18.80
N GLY A 242 1.60 -13.25 -17.74
CA GLY A 242 2.47 -14.11 -16.94
C GLY A 242 1.73 -15.28 -16.31
N ARG A 243 0.55 -15.04 -15.74
CA ARG A 243 -0.30 -16.10 -15.18
C ARG A 243 -0.73 -17.11 -16.24
N MET A 244 -1.15 -16.65 -17.41
CA MET A 244 -1.51 -17.54 -18.52
C MET A 244 -0.31 -18.35 -19.00
N ARG A 245 0.86 -17.70 -19.13
CA ARG A 245 2.08 -18.37 -19.57
C ARG A 245 2.53 -19.43 -18.56
N ALA A 246 2.63 -19.09 -17.28
CA ALA A 246 2.96 -20.03 -16.23
C ALA A 246 2.03 -21.26 -16.24
N ARG A 247 0.73 -21.03 -16.29
CA ARG A 247 -0.28 -22.12 -16.32
C ARG A 247 -0.19 -22.98 -17.58
N SER A 248 0.08 -22.40 -18.74
CA SER A 248 0.25 -23.16 -19.98
C SER A 248 1.46 -24.09 -19.97
N LEU A 249 2.44 -23.79 -19.12
CA LEU A 249 3.66 -24.57 -18.94
C LEU A 249 3.64 -25.48 -17.70
N GLY A 250 2.55 -25.43 -16.91
CA GLY A 250 2.33 -26.33 -15.78
C GLY A 250 2.62 -25.74 -14.40
N TRP A 251 2.79 -24.42 -14.25
CA TRP A 251 2.96 -23.77 -12.95
C TRP A 251 1.70 -22.99 -12.56
N PRO A 252 1.37 -22.90 -11.24
CA PRO A 252 0.15 -22.23 -10.78
C PRO A 252 0.21 -20.71 -10.98
N ASP A 253 1.40 -20.11 -10.88
CA ASP A 253 1.64 -18.66 -10.85
C ASP A 253 3.04 -18.30 -11.36
N VAL A 254 3.29 -16.99 -11.54
CA VAL A 254 4.56 -16.46 -12.07
C VAL A 254 5.70 -16.66 -11.06
N TYR A 255 5.42 -16.62 -9.75
CA TYR A 255 6.45 -16.83 -8.72
C TYR A 255 7.07 -18.21 -8.84
N THR A 256 6.26 -19.25 -8.76
CA THR A 256 6.73 -20.65 -8.83
C THR A 256 7.38 -20.95 -10.17
N PHE A 257 6.84 -20.41 -11.27
CA PHE A 257 7.43 -20.53 -12.60
C PHE A 257 8.84 -19.92 -12.67
N THR A 258 8.99 -18.66 -12.26
CA THR A 258 10.30 -17.97 -12.34
C THR A 258 11.32 -18.54 -11.37
N LYS A 259 10.89 -19.06 -10.21
CA LYS A 259 11.76 -19.79 -9.28
C LYS A 259 12.26 -21.10 -9.88
N ALA A 260 11.39 -21.86 -10.57
CA ALA A 260 11.79 -23.09 -11.27
C ALA A 260 12.82 -22.80 -12.37
N MET A 261 12.63 -21.73 -13.15
CA MET A 261 13.59 -21.30 -14.17
C MET A 261 14.92 -20.85 -13.56
N GLY A 262 14.86 -20.10 -12.44
CA GLY A 262 16.04 -19.67 -11.70
C GLY A 262 16.83 -20.85 -11.14
N GLU A 263 16.15 -21.84 -10.59
CA GLU A 263 16.79 -23.07 -10.07
C GLU A 263 17.54 -23.82 -11.18
N ARG A 264 16.92 -24.01 -12.35
CA ARG A 264 17.58 -24.63 -13.49
C ARG A 264 18.82 -23.89 -13.97
N ALA A 265 18.75 -22.55 -14.04
CA ALA A 265 19.89 -21.74 -14.44
C ALA A 265 21.05 -21.83 -13.45
N VAL A 266 20.74 -21.89 -12.15
CA VAL A 266 21.77 -22.03 -11.09
C VAL A 266 22.38 -23.43 -11.10
N GLU A 267 21.61 -24.49 -11.38
CA GLU A 267 22.13 -25.85 -11.56
C GLU A 267 23.17 -25.91 -12.71
N GLU A 268 22.82 -25.33 -13.88
CA GLU A 268 23.73 -25.28 -15.03
C GLU A 268 25.01 -24.49 -14.70
N LEU A 269 24.87 -23.30 -14.11
CA LEU A 269 26.01 -22.46 -13.75
C LEU A 269 26.93 -23.14 -12.71
N ALA A 270 26.38 -23.78 -11.69
CA ALA A 270 27.14 -24.49 -10.67
C ALA A 270 27.88 -25.70 -11.26
N ALA A 271 27.25 -26.45 -12.18
CA ALA A 271 27.88 -27.57 -12.88
C ALA A 271 29.05 -27.10 -13.78
N GLU A 272 28.83 -26.03 -14.57
CA GLU A 272 29.86 -25.44 -15.43
C GLU A 272 31.07 -24.92 -14.63
N ALA A 273 30.82 -24.30 -13.48
CA ALA A 273 31.86 -23.79 -12.58
C ALA A 273 32.45 -24.86 -11.62
N ASN A 274 31.95 -26.09 -11.67
CA ASN A 274 32.32 -27.20 -10.78
C ASN A 274 32.17 -26.82 -9.28
N LEU A 275 31.07 -26.13 -8.91
CA LEU A 275 30.77 -25.71 -7.55
C LEU A 275 29.83 -26.69 -6.85
N PRO A 276 29.95 -26.86 -5.52
CA PRO A 276 28.95 -27.58 -4.73
C PRO A 276 27.67 -26.73 -4.61
N LEU A 277 26.54 -27.31 -4.95
CA LEU A 277 25.25 -26.62 -4.92
C LEU A 277 24.25 -27.34 -4.02
N SER A 278 23.69 -26.62 -3.06
CA SER A 278 22.54 -27.05 -2.26
C SER A 278 21.34 -26.18 -2.55
N ILE A 279 20.24 -26.80 -2.97
CA ILE A 279 18.96 -26.14 -3.24
C ILE A 279 18.00 -26.46 -2.10
N VAL A 280 17.61 -25.45 -1.34
CA VAL A 280 16.66 -25.56 -0.24
C VAL A 280 15.27 -25.14 -0.72
N ARG A 281 14.29 -26.04 -0.64
CA ARG A 281 12.92 -25.88 -1.10
C ARG A 281 11.93 -25.90 0.05
N PRO A 282 11.69 -24.76 0.74
CA PRO A 282 10.68 -24.70 1.77
C PRO A 282 9.27 -24.85 1.18
N SER A 283 8.35 -25.41 1.96
CA SER A 283 6.92 -25.32 1.75
C SER A 283 6.40 -23.94 2.19
N ILE A 284 5.15 -23.81 2.64
CA ILE A 284 4.59 -22.53 3.12
C ILE A 284 5.24 -22.17 4.46
N ILE A 285 6.06 -21.10 4.45
CA ILE A 285 6.76 -20.64 5.64
C ILE A 285 5.84 -19.73 6.46
N GLU A 286 5.61 -20.10 7.72
CA GLU A 286 4.80 -19.37 8.68
C GLU A 286 5.65 -18.84 9.86
N SER A 287 5.03 -18.31 10.93
CA SER A 287 5.74 -17.73 12.08
C SER A 287 6.74 -18.70 12.72
N ALA A 288 7.66 -18.18 13.53
CA ALA A 288 8.60 -18.99 14.27
C ALA A 288 7.90 -19.85 15.36
N LEU A 289 8.30 -21.10 15.49
CA LEU A 289 7.88 -21.95 16.60
C LEU A 289 8.72 -21.64 17.87
N LEU A 290 10.03 -21.50 17.73
CA LEU A 290 10.97 -21.30 18.83
C LEU A 290 11.80 -20.05 18.69
N HIS A 291 12.43 -19.81 17.51
CA HIS A 291 13.45 -18.79 17.33
C HIS A 291 13.13 -17.83 16.17
N PRO A 292 13.33 -16.48 16.31
CA PRO A 292 13.94 -15.74 17.43
C PRO A 292 13.11 -15.69 18.72
N PHE A 293 11.83 -15.88 18.63
CA PHE A 293 10.89 -16.12 19.71
C PHE A 293 9.57 -16.70 19.17
N PRO A 294 8.79 -17.46 19.96
CA PRO A 294 7.54 -18.05 19.49
C PRO A 294 6.59 -17.02 18.91
N GLY A 295 6.04 -17.29 17.72
CA GLY A 295 5.12 -16.42 17.01
C GLY A 295 5.78 -15.25 16.28
N TRP A 296 7.10 -15.13 16.23
CA TRP A 296 7.74 -14.08 15.44
C TRP A 296 7.37 -14.20 13.96
N ILE A 297 6.97 -13.06 13.38
CA ILE A 297 6.64 -12.93 11.96
C ILE A 297 6.92 -11.50 11.48
N ASP A 298 7.41 -11.32 10.25
CA ASP A 298 7.65 -10.02 9.63
C ASP A 298 6.75 -9.83 8.39
N GLY A 299 5.66 -9.11 8.59
CA GLY A 299 4.58 -8.92 7.62
C GLY A 299 3.56 -10.07 7.65
N PHE A 300 2.45 -9.90 6.94
CA PHE A 300 1.40 -10.90 6.86
C PHE A 300 1.31 -11.41 5.42
N LYS A 301 1.58 -12.70 5.25
CA LYS A 301 1.64 -13.36 3.95
C LYS A 301 0.87 -14.68 4.01
N MET A 302 0.75 -15.34 2.90
CA MET A 302 0.14 -16.66 2.78
C MET A 302 -1.22 -16.75 3.52
N ALA A 303 -1.38 -17.59 4.54
CA ALA A 303 -2.61 -17.78 5.28
C ALA A 303 -2.98 -16.61 6.21
N ASP A 304 -2.03 -15.79 6.64
CA ASP A 304 -2.24 -14.74 7.63
C ASP A 304 -3.36 -13.74 7.30
N PRO A 305 -3.43 -13.17 6.07
CA PRO A 305 -4.53 -12.28 5.72
C PRO A 305 -5.90 -12.96 5.78
N ILE A 306 -5.97 -14.27 5.48
CA ILE A 306 -7.20 -15.08 5.55
C ILE A 306 -7.60 -15.29 7.01
N ILE A 307 -6.66 -15.72 7.87
CA ILE A 307 -6.87 -15.88 9.30
C ILE A 307 -7.38 -14.58 9.92
N ARG A 308 -6.75 -13.47 9.62
CA ARG A 308 -7.16 -12.14 10.12
C ARG A 308 -8.55 -11.71 9.64
N ALA A 309 -8.85 -11.90 8.38
CA ALA A 309 -10.16 -11.57 7.81
C ALA A 309 -11.26 -12.51 8.29
N TYR A 310 -10.94 -13.78 8.55
CA TYR A 310 -11.83 -14.75 9.19
C TYR A 310 -12.20 -14.29 10.60
N GLY A 311 -11.22 -13.97 11.43
CA GLY A 311 -11.46 -13.47 12.79
C GLY A 311 -12.26 -12.16 12.85
N LEU A 312 -12.22 -11.33 11.79
CA LEU A 312 -13.05 -10.14 11.63
C LEU A 312 -14.45 -10.44 11.03
N GLY A 313 -14.82 -11.72 10.84
CA GLY A 313 -16.08 -12.13 10.24
C GLY A 313 -16.26 -11.68 8.78
N GLN A 314 -15.17 -11.42 8.07
CA GLN A 314 -15.20 -10.89 6.71
C GLN A 314 -15.28 -11.97 5.63
N ILE A 315 -14.94 -13.20 5.94
CA ILE A 315 -14.95 -14.34 5.01
C ILE A 315 -16.08 -15.31 5.43
N PRO A 316 -17.25 -15.21 4.79
CA PRO A 316 -18.39 -16.07 5.14
C PRO A 316 -18.19 -17.52 4.71
N GLU A 317 -17.36 -17.75 3.69
CA GLU A 317 -17.02 -19.04 3.14
C GLU A 317 -15.69 -18.90 2.38
N PHE A 318 -14.86 -19.95 2.37
CA PHE A 318 -13.60 -19.97 1.63
C PHE A 318 -13.50 -21.25 0.79
N PRO A 319 -13.03 -21.17 -0.48
CA PRO A 319 -12.85 -22.36 -1.31
C PRO A 319 -11.67 -23.20 -0.79
N GLY A 320 -11.81 -24.50 -0.81
CA GLY A 320 -10.79 -25.46 -0.43
C GLY A 320 -11.35 -26.86 -0.34
N ILE A 321 -10.48 -27.84 -0.47
CA ILE A 321 -10.79 -29.25 -0.25
C ILE A 321 -10.51 -29.58 1.22
N PRO A 322 -11.52 -29.92 2.04
CA PRO A 322 -11.32 -30.15 3.48
C PRO A 322 -10.23 -31.18 3.80
N GLU A 323 -10.09 -32.21 2.97
CA GLU A 323 -9.13 -33.30 3.12
C GLU A 323 -7.75 -32.96 2.52
N GLY A 324 -7.64 -31.82 1.77
CA GLY A 324 -6.40 -31.38 1.14
C GLY A 324 -5.31 -31.09 2.18
N ILE A 325 -4.09 -31.49 1.87
CA ILE A 325 -2.91 -31.23 2.70
C ILE A 325 -2.42 -29.81 2.44
N ILE A 326 -2.30 -29.02 3.50
CA ILE A 326 -1.62 -27.73 3.49
C ILE A 326 -0.24 -27.93 4.09
N ASP A 327 0.78 -27.87 3.24
CA ASP A 327 2.15 -28.09 3.67
C ASP A 327 2.72 -26.81 4.29
N LEU A 328 2.83 -26.78 5.61
CA LEU A 328 3.29 -25.64 6.41
C LEU A 328 4.62 -25.97 7.08
N ILE A 329 5.44 -24.96 7.30
CA ILE A 329 6.68 -25.11 8.05
C ILE A 329 7.01 -23.83 8.83
N PRO A 330 7.42 -23.92 10.13
CA PRO A 330 7.88 -22.76 10.88
C PRO A 330 9.19 -22.18 10.28
N VAL A 331 9.33 -20.84 10.28
CA VAL A 331 10.50 -20.17 9.68
C VAL A 331 11.82 -20.61 10.28
N ASP A 332 11.87 -20.85 11.58
CA ASP A 332 13.08 -21.31 12.29
C ASP A 332 13.52 -22.70 11.87
N PHE A 333 12.60 -23.58 11.49
CA PHE A 333 12.94 -24.89 10.90
C PHE A 333 13.63 -24.72 9.54
N VAL A 334 13.15 -23.80 8.72
CA VAL A 334 13.79 -23.50 7.43
C VAL A 334 15.18 -22.90 7.63
N VAL A 335 15.32 -21.97 8.58
CA VAL A 335 16.61 -21.36 8.92
C VAL A 335 17.62 -22.41 9.40
N ASN A 336 17.18 -23.30 10.28
CA ASN A 336 18.03 -24.38 10.82
C ASN A 336 18.45 -25.36 9.71
N ALA A 337 17.56 -25.69 8.78
CA ALA A 337 17.89 -26.47 7.59
C ALA A 337 18.92 -25.77 6.70
N ILE A 338 18.77 -24.47 6.44
CA ILE A 338 19.73 -23.65 5.64
C ILE A 338 21.12 -23.69 6.30
N LEU A 339 21.21 -23.45 7.61
CA LEU A 339 22.48 -23.49 8.33
C LEU A 339 23.11 -24.87 8.33
N SER A 340 22.29 -25.92 8.48
CA SER A 340 22.74 -27.31 8.44
C SER A 340 23.26 -27.72 7.06
N VAL A 341 22.58 -27.29 6.00
CA VAL A 341 23.00 -27.50 4.60
C VAL A 341 24.26 -26.73 4.30
N ALA A 342 24.40 -25.48 4.75
CA ALA A 342 25.61 -24.67 4.60
C ALA A 342 26.82 -25.30 5.26
N ALA A 343 26.63 -25.96 6.43
CA ALA A 343 27.67 -26.68 7.16
C ALA A 343 28.02 -28.05 6.55
N ASN A 344 27.21 -28.59 5.64
CA ASN A 344 27.36 -29.91 5.01
C ASN A 344 27.19 -29.80 3.48
N PRO A 345 28.07 -29.08 2.77
CA PRO A 345 27.97 -28.93 1.32
C PRO A 345 28.18 -30.26 0.61
N PRO A 346 27.56 -30.48 -0.59
CA PRO A 346 27.84 -31.62 -1.45
C PRO A 346 29.25 -31.56 -2.02
N GLN A 347 29.64 -32.55 -2.79
CA GLN A 347 30.93 -32.54 -3.50
C GLN A 347 30.93 -31.47 -4.62
N PRO A 348 32.09 -30.91 -4.99
CA PRO A 348 32.21 -30.01 -6.12
C PRO A 348 31.54 -30.61 -7.40
N GLY A 349 30.74 -29.81 -8.08
CA GLY A 349 29.98 -30.23 -9.27
C GLY A 349 28.70 -31.02 -8.98
N GLU A 350 28.38 -31.31 -7.71
CA GLU A 350 27.16 -31.97 -7.28
C GLU A 350 26.07 -30.96 -6.88
N ALA A 351 24.85 -31.19 -7.31
CA ALA A 351 23.66 -30.43 -6.87
C ALA A 351 22.73 -31.31 -6.02
N LEU A 352 22.48 -30.93 -4.77
CA LEU A 352 21.56 -31.61 -3.87
C LEU A 352 20.33 -30.76 -3.56
N HIS A 353 19.17 -31.40 -3.51
CA HIS A 353 17.87 -30.74 -3.26
C HIS A 353 17.33 -31.18 -1.90
N TYR A 354 16.86 -30.22 -1.12
CA TYR A 354 16.35 -30.40 0.23
C TYR A 354 14.96 -29.80 0.35
N ASN A 355 13.93 -30.61 0.46
CA ASN A 355 12.58 -30.15 0.73
C ASN A 355 12.40 -29.94 2.25
N VAL A 356 12.17 -28.71 2.66
CA VAL A 356 11.82 -28.41 4.06
C VAL A 356 10.30 -28.31 4.15
N SER A 357 9.66 -29.46 4.35
CA SER A 357 8.22 -29.66 4.21
C SER A 357 7.67 -30.60 5.31
N SER A 358 6.37 -30.55 5.55
CA SER A 358 5.71 -31.37 6.57
C SER A 358 4.81 -32.44 5.99
N GLY A 359 4.41 -32.28 4.72
CA GLY A 359 3.33 -33.05 4.10
C GLY A 359 3.52 -34.55 4.08
N SER A 360 4.78 -35.04 4.06
CA SER A 360 5.05 -36.49 4.02
C SER A 360 5.02 -37.15 5.41
N ARG A 361 5.52 -36.46 6.45
CA ARG A 361 5.72 -37.06 7.78
C ARG A 361 4.81 -36.51 8.87
N ASN A 362 4.31 -35.30 8.71
CA ASN A 362 3.41 -34.65 9.68
C ASN A 362 2.39 -33.73 8.96
N PRO A 363 1.52 -34.28 8.12
CA PRO A 363 0.60 -33.50 7.30
C PRO A 363 -0.45 -32.75 8.11
N VAL A 364 -0.79 -31.53 7.67
CA VAL A 364 -1.92 -30.73 8.15
C VAL A 364 -3.02 -30.72 7.08
N ARG A 365 -4.23 -31.14 7.43
CA ARG A 365 -5.37 -31.01 6.52
C ARG A 365 -6.02 -29.64 6.65
N PHE A 366 -6.58 -29.15 5.54
CA PHE A 366 -7.22 -27.84 5.51
C PHE A 366 -8.34 -27.71 6.55
N PHE A 367 -9.14 -28.78 6.73
CA PHE A 367 -10.19 -28.82 7.76
C PHE A 367 -9.62 -28.71 9.19
N GLU A 368 -8.50 -29.36 9.49
CA GLU A 368 -7.85 -29.29 10.80
C GLU A 368 -7.33 -27.88 11.10
N LEU A 369 -6.65 -27.26 10.11
CA LEU A 369 -6.21 -25.86 10.17
C LEU A 369 -7.39 -24.93 10.47
N TYR A 370 -8.50 -25.10 9.73
CA TYR A 370 -9.71 -24.31 9.94
C TYR A 370 -10.27 -24.47 11.34
N GLU A 371 -10.42 -25.70 11.83
CA GLU A 371 -10.97 -25.99 13.15
C GLU A 371 -10.10 -25.40 14.28
N TRP A 372 -8.78 -25.46 14.19
CA TRP A 372 -7.90 -24.90 15.20
C TRP A 372 -7.93 -23.35 15.19
N VAL A 373 -7.93 -22.74 14.02
CA VAL A 373 -8.08 -21.28 13.88
C VAL A 373 -9.47 -20.81 14.36
N ARG A 374 -10.53 -21.54 14.03
CA ARG A 374 -11.88 -21.28 14.53
C ARG A 374 -11.92 -21.36 16.05
N GLY A 375 -11.41 -22.44 16.64
CA GLY A 375 -11.34 -22.63 18.09
C GLY A 375 -10.60 -21.50 18.80
N TYR A 376 -9.50 -21.00 18.21
CA TYR A 376 -8.81 -19.83 18.73
C TYR A 376 -9.72 -18.59 18.79
N PHE A 377 -10.49 -18.28 17.74
CA PHE A 377 -11.36 -17.11 17.73
C PHE A 377 -12.64 -17.27 18.55
N GLU A 378 -13.10 -18.49 18.80
CA GLU A 378 -14.19 -18.76 19.72
C GLU A 378 -13.77 -18.49 21.19
N GLU A 379 -12.52 -18.83 21.54
CA GLU A 379 -11.93 -18.55 22.85
C GLU A 379 -11.44 -17.11 22.99
N HIS A 380 -10.96 -16.51 21.88
CA HIS A 380 -10.33 -15.21 21.83
C HIS A 380 -10.95 -14.32 20.75
N PRO A 381 -12.24 -13.98 20.81
CA PRO A 381 -12.90 -13.18 19.79
C PRO A 381 -12.26 -11.80 19.63
N LEU A 382 -12.31 -11.24 18.42
CA LEU A 382 -11.86 -9.89 18.15
C LEU A 382 -12.98 -8.89 18.49
N PRO A 383 -12.67 -7.74 19.14
CA PRO A 383 -13.67 -6.75 19.51
C PRO A 383 -14.28 -6.06 18.27
N GLU A 384 -15.62 -5.97 18.23
CA GLU A 384 -16.38 -5.21 17.24
C GLU A 384 -16.82 -3.86 17.81
N ARG A 385 -16.48 -2.75 17.15
CA ARG A 385 -16.80 -1.39 17.63
C ARG A 385 -18.30 -1.19 17.82
N GLY A 386 -18.72 -0.95 19.07
CA GLY A 386 -20.11 -0.62 19.42
C GLY A 386 -21.08 -1.77 19.33
N ARG A 387 -20.61 -3.03 19.14
CA ARG A 387 -21.45 -4.22 18.98
C ARG A 387 -20.97 -5.43 19.78
N GLY A 388 -19.94 -5.29 20.64
CA GLY A 388 -19.36 -6.40 21.39
C GLY A 388 -18.21 -7.07 20.64
N GLU A 389 -18.34 -8.33 20.28
CA GLU A 389 -17.29 -9.17 19.70
C GLU A 389 -17.70 -9.70 18.32
N HIS A 390 -16.71 -9.85 17.43
CA HIS A 390 -16.93 -10.49 16.14
C HIS A 390 -17.23 -11.98 16.32
N LYS A 391 -18.35 -12.43 15.74
CA LYS A 391 -18.63 -13.86 15.61
C LYS A 391 -18.01 -14.36 14.31
N VAL A 392 -17.21 -15.41 14.41
CA VAL A 392 -16.65 -16.06 13.24
C VAL A 392 -17.69 -16.96 12.56
N PRO A 393 -17.75 -16.97 11.21
CA PRO A 393 -18.68 -17.83 10.48
C PRO A 393 -18.22 -19.30 10.53
N GLU A 394 -19.17 -20.21 10.45
CA GLU A 394 -18.90 -21.62 10.24
C GLU A 394 -18.85 -21.90 8.73
N TRP A 395 -17.71 -22.41 8.23
CA TRP A 395 -17.55 -22.78 6.84
C TRP A 395 -18.15 -24.14 6.54
N LYS A 396 -18.85 -24.23 5.41
CA LYS A 396 -19.55 -25.45 4.95
C LYS A 396 -18.85 -26.12 3.77
N PHE A 397 -17.81 -25.48 3.23
CA PHE A 397 -17.02 -25.95 2.09
C PHE A 397 -17.89 -26.34 0.87
N PRO A 398 -18.72 -25.41 0.33
CA PRO A 398 -19.69 -25.72 -0.73
C PRO A 398 -19.06 -25.97 -2.11
N GLY A 399 -17.73 -26.00 -2.18
CA GLY A 399 -16.96 -26.12 -3.42
C GLY A 399 -16.80 -24.80 -4.18
N ASN A 400 -15.75 -24.74 -4.99
CA ASN A 400 -15.28 -23.50 -5.66
C ASN A 400 -16.31 -22.87 -6.58
N LEU A 401 -17.04 -23.65 -7.37
CA LEU A 401 -18.07 -23.12 -8.29
C LEU A 401 -19.20 -22.38 -7.55
N SER A 402 -19.49 -22.76 -6.33
CA SER A 402 -20.52 -22.12 -5.50
C SER A 402 -20.01 -20.82 -4.89
N VAL A 403 -18.77 -20.82 -4.41
CA VAL A 403 -18.10 -19.61 -3.89
C VAL A 403 -17.95 -18.58 -5.01
N ASP A 404 -17.51 -18.96 -6.20
CA ASP A 404 -17.39 -18.10 -7.37
C ASP A 404 -18.71 -17.47 -7.79
N ARG A 405 -19.81 -18.24 -7.78
CA ARG A 405 -21.14 -17.70 -8.09
C ARG A 405 -21.59 -16.67 -7.05
N MET A 406 -21.31 -16.94 -5.78
CA MET A 406 -21.62 -16.03 -4.68
C MET A 406 -20.82 -14.72 -4.83
N LEU A 407 -19.52 -14.79 -5.11
CA LEU A 407 -18.66 -13.63 -5.30
C LEU A 407 -19.06 -12.76 -6.49
N ARG A 408 -19.36 -13.36 -7.65
CA ARG A 408 -19.86 -12.63 -8.83
C ARG A 408 -21.19 -11.89 -8.58
N ARG A 409 -22.08 -12.46 -7.78
CA ARG A 409 -23.34 -11.77 -7.39
C ARG A 409 -23.06 -10.60 -6.46
N ALA A 410 -22.18 -10.78 -5.47
CA ALA A 410 -21.82 -9.74 -4.52
C ALA A 410 -21.09 -8.57 -5.23
N GLU A 411 -20.21 -8.85 -6.19
CA GLU A 411 -19.51 -7.84 -7.00
C GLU A 411 -20.50 -6.96 -7.78
N ARG A 412 -21.47 -7.55 -8.49
CA ARG A 412 -22.50 -6.80 -9.22
C ARG A 412 -23.33 -5.90 -8.30
N LEU A 413 -23.70 -6.39 -7.12
CA LEU A 413 -24.48 -5.60 -6.15
C LEU A 413 -23.68 -4.43 -5.60
N THR A 414 -22.41 -4.61 -5.30
CA THR A 414 -21.54 -3.54 -4.79
C THR A 414 -21.25 -2.47 -5.86
N ASP A 415 -21.08 -2.86 -7.13
CA ASP A 415 -20.89 -1.92 -8.24
C ASP A 415 -22.12 -1.03 -8.48
N VAL A 416 -23.33 -1.61 -8.45
CA VAL A 416 -24.58 -0.84 -8.52
C VAL A 416 -24.71 0.12 -7.33
N ALA A 417 -24.43 -0.36 -6.12
CA ALA A 417 -24.50 0.47 -4.91
C ALA A 417 -23.49 1.63 -4.97
N GLU A 418 -22.29 1.42 -5.51
CA GLU A 418 -21.29 2.47 -5.71
C GLU A 418 -21.79 3.57 -6.65
N GLN A 419 -22.41 3.21 -7.77
CA GLN A 419 -22.98 4.17 -8.71
C GLN A 419 -24.08 5.04 -8.04
N VAL A 420 -24.95 4.44 -7.25
CA VAL A 420 -26.03 5.18 -6.54
C VAL A 420 -25.45 6.15 -5.52
N VAL A 421 -24.46 5.70 -4.72
CA VAL A 421 -23.91 6.51 -3.62
C VAL A 421 -23.13 7.73 -4.12
N THR A 422 -22.56 7.69 -5.34
CA THR A 422 -21.85 8.85 -5.91
C THR A 422 -22.77 10.05 -6.19
N HIS A 423 -24.07 9.84 -6.34
CA HIS A 423 -25.05 10.88 -6.65
C HIS A 423 -25.80 11.42 -5.42
N LEU A 424 -25.50 10.92 -4.22
CA LEU A 424 -26.15 11.39 -3.00
C LEU A 424 -25.69 12.79 -2.58
N PRO A 425 -26.61 13.65 -2.06
CA PRO A 425 -26.25 14.98 -1.57
C PRO A 425 -25.35 14.92 -0.33
N LYS A 426 -24.57 16.00 -0.09
CA LYS A 426 -23.67 16.13 1.06
C LYS A 426 -24.42 15.96 2.38
N SER A 427 -24.21 14.85 3.09
CA SER A 427 -24.87 14.58 4.37
C SER A 427 -24.09 13.57 5.20
N LYS A 428 -24.38 13.50 6.51
CA LYS A 428 -23.84 12.41 7.37
C LYS A 428 -24.32 11.03 6.90
N GLY A 429 -25.54 10.94 6.37
CA GLY A 429 -26.11 9.73 5.79
C GLY A 429 -25.34 9.25 4.57
N MET A 430 -25.03 10.16 3.62
CA MET A 430 -24.20 9.87 2.45
C MET A 430 -22.84 9.28 2.86
N ARG A 431 -22.15 9.90 3.81
CA ARG A 431 -20.84 9.40 4.27
C ARG A 431 -20.92 8.03 4.93
N SER A 432 -22.01 7.74 5.63
CA SER A 432 -22.27 6.41 6.19
C SER A 432 -22.49 5.37 5.09
N ALA A 433 -23.27 5.72 4.04
CA ALA A 433 -23.52 4.88 2.88
C ALA A 433 -22.22 4.62 2.09
N VAL A 434 -21.42 5.66 1.80
CA VAL A 434 -20.09 5.52 1.16
C VAL A 434 -19.22 4.54 1.94
N ARG A 435 -19.09 4.71 3.26
CA ARG A 435 -18.27 3.82 4.08
C ARG A 435 -18.73 2.37 4.05
N ARG A 436 -20.05 2.14 3.98
CA ARG A 436 -20.62 0.78 3.90
C ARG A 436 -20.27 0.14 2.56
N VAL A 437 -20.58 0.84 1.45
CA VAL A 437 -20.31 0.34 0.10
C VAL A 437 -18.82 0.09 -0.12
N ASP A 438 -17.94 1.04 0.26
CA ASP A 438 -16.48 0.87 0.14
C ASP A 438 -15.98 -0.35 0.94
N ARG A 439 -16.54 -0.61 2.13
CA ARG A 439 -16.19 -1.77 2.96
C ARG A 439 -16.64 -3.07 2.32
N ASP A 440 -17.90 -3.11 1.85
CA ASP A 440 -18.47 -4.33 1.27
C ASP A 440 -17.76 -4.66 -0.05
N LYS A 441 -17.42 -3.66 -0.86
CA LYS A 441 -16.60 -3.83 -2.07
C LYS A 441 -15.19 -4.35 -1.74
N ALA A 442 -14.50 -3.71 -0.79
CA ALA A 442 -13.18 -4.17 -0.36
C ALA A 442 -13.19 -5.61 0.18
N ARG A 443 -14.28 -6.02 0.84
CA ARG A 443 -14.48 -7.40 1.30
C ARG A 443 -14.64 -8.38 0.14
N VAL A 444 -15.47 -8.06 -0.85
CA VAL A 444 -15.67 -8.89 -2.05
C VAL A 444 -14.36 -9.00 -2.84
N ASP A 445 -13.69 -7.88 -3.10
CA ASP A 445 -12.41 -7.85 -3.81
C ASP A 445 -11.33 -8.66 -3.07
N PHE A 446 -11.31 -8.59 -1.73
CA PHE A 446 -10.39 -9.38 -0.91
C PHE A 446 -10.65 -10.88 -1.09
N VAL A 447 -11.88 -11.36 -0.86
CA VAL A 447 -12.21 -12.79 -0.94
C VAL A 447 -11.95 -13.32 -2.36
N LYS A 448 -12.33 -12.56 -3.40
CA LYS A 448 -12.10 -12.93 -4.80
C LYS A 448 -10.60 -13.08 -5.09
N ARG A 449 -9.80 -12.08 -4.72
CA ARG A 449 -8.35 -12.09 -4.92
C ARG A 449 -7.69 -13.29 -4.23
N TYR A 450 -8.06 -13.55 -2.98
CA TYR A 450 -7.46 -14.63 -2.22
C TYR A 450 -7.98 -16.01 -2.66
N SER A 451 -9.23 -16.13 -3.07
CA SER A 451 -9.74 -17.34 -3.72
C SER A 451 -8.98 -17.68 -5.01
N GLU A 452 -8.71 -16.67 -5.86
CA GLU A 452 -7.95 -16.86 -7.11
C GLU A 452 -6.47 -17.21 -6.86
N LEU A 453 -5.84 -16.64 -5.82
CA LEU A 453 -4.44 -16.87 -5.49
C LEU A 453 -4.22 -18.21 -4.79
N TYR A 454 -5.07 -18.55 -3.83
CA TYR A 454 -4.85 -19.71 -2.97
C TYR A 454 -5.66 -20.94 -3.37
N GLY A 455 -6.65 -20.81 -4.26
CA GLY A 455 -7.44 -21.94 -4.74
C GLY A 455 -6.57 -23.08 -5.25
N MET A 456 -5.52 -22.74 -6.01
CA MET A 456 -4.57 -23.74 -6.52
C MET A 456 -3.80 -24.47 -5.40
N TYR A 457 -3.50 -23.80 -4.30
CA TYR A 457 -2.76 -24.37 -3.16
C TYR A 457 -3.64 -25.16 -2.22
N THR A 458 -4.92 -24.80 -2.09
CA THR A 458 -5.89 -25.52 -1.27
C THR A 458 -6.59 -26.69 -2.00
N GLU A 459 -6.34 -26.82 -3.30
CA GLU A 459 -6.90 -27.88 -4.16
C GLU A 459 -5.84 -28.90 -4.62
N THR A 460 -4.56 -28.65 -4.31
CA THR A 460 -3.49 -29.56 -4.68
C THR A 460 -3.48 -30.79 -3.76
N GLU A 461 -3.46 -31.98 -4.36
CA GLU A 461 -3.23 -33.24 -3.67
C GLU A 461 -1.76 -33.64 -3.85
N VAL A 462 -0.84 -32.85 -3.30
CA VAL A 462 0.62 -33.01 -3.43
C VAL A 462 1.22 -33.26 -2.07
N VAL A 463 2.17 -34.21 -2.02
CA VAL A 463 2.99 -34.49 -0.85
C VAL A 463 4.45 -34.38 -1.28
N TYR A 464 5.18 -33.41 -0.74
CA TYR A 464 6.61 -33.31 -0.92
C TYR A 464 7.34 -34.21 0.06
N THR A 465 8.22 -35.13 -0.42
CA THR A 465 9.05 -35.91 0.48
C THR A 465 10.24 -35.09 0.93
N ASP A 466 10.72 -35.38 2.15
CA ASP A 466 11.85 -34.71 2.80
C ASP A 466 12.91 -35.75 3.28
N ASP A 467 13.07 -36.85 2.53
CA ASP A 467 13.92 -37.96 2.93
C ASP A 467 15.38 -37.55 3.12
N ARG A 468 15.94 -36.74 2.20
CA ARG A 468 17.30 -36.22 2.30
C ARG A 468 17.45 -35.18 3.41
N THR A 469 16.49 -34.28 3.53
CA THR A 469 16.42 -33.30 4.61
C THR A 469 16.37 -34.00 5.95
N PHE A 470 15.55 -35.05 6.10
CA PHE A 470 15.48 -35.86 7.32
C PHE A 470 16.76 -36.67 7.56
N ALA A 471 17.39 -37.23 6.50
CA ALA A 471 18.67 -37.90 6.66
C ALA A 471 19.79 -36.94 7.14
N LEU A 472 19.78 -35.70 6.63
CA LEU A 472 20.69 -34.65 7.11
C LEU A 472 20.46 -34.36 8.61
N PHE A 473 19.21 -34.18 9.04
CA PHE A 473 18.87 -33.98 10.45
C PHE A 473 19.34 -35.15 11.33
N ASN A 474 19.04 -36.38 10.91
CA ASN A 474 19.45 -37.58 11.66
C ASN A 474 20.97 -37.75 11.77
N GLY A 475 21.73 -37.24 10.79
CA GLY A 475 23.20 -37.25 10.80
C GLY A 475 23.85 -36.23 11.73
N LEU A 476 23.08 -35.29 12.30
CA LEU A 476 23.58 -34.33 13.29
C LEU A 476 23.83 -34.99 14.63
N ASN A 477 24.75 -34.41 15.40
CA ASN A 477 24.94 -34.81 16.80
C ASN A 477 23.72 -34.40 17.65
N GLU A 478 23.52 -34.98 18.81
CA GLU A 478 22.32 -34.76 19.65
C GLU A 478 22.19 -33.30 20.15
N GLN A 479 23.31 -32.59 20.34
CA GLN A 479 23.32 -31.18 20.72
C GLN A 479 22.81 -30.32 19.59
N ASP A 480 23.26 -30.53 18.36
CA ASP A 480 22.77 -29.81 17.17
C ASP A 480 21.32 -30.11 16.87
N LYS A 481 20.86 -31.38 17.00
CA LYS A 481 19.42 -31.72 16.85
C LYS A 481 18.55 -30.97 17.84
N ALA A 482 19.00 -30.79 19.06
CA ALA A 482 18.24 -30.05 20.09
C ALA A 482 18.25 -28.54 19.83
N TYR A 483 19.37 -27.98 19.34
CA TYR A 483 19.55 -26.55 19.17
C TYR A 483 19.12 -26.01 17.81
N PHE A 484 19.22 -26.83 16.76
CA PHE A 484 18.81 -26.53 15.39
C PHE A 484 17.75 -27.54 14.90
N PRO A 485 16.59 -27.65 15.55
CA PRO A 485 15.54 -28.58 15.11
C PRO A 485 14.96 -28.16 13.76
N PHE A 486 14.81 -29.13 12.84
CA PHE A 486 14.11 -28.95 11.55
C PHE A 486 13.41 -30.24 11.07
N ASP A 487 13.21 -31.21 11.96
CA ASP A 487 12.33 -32.34 11.68
C ASP A 487 10.87 -31.93 11.86
N ALA A 488 10.10 -31.87 10.76
CA ALA A 488 8.70 -31.46 10.76
C ALA A 488 7.82 -32.34 11.71
N ALA A 489 8.21 -33.58 12.00
CA ALA A 489 7.51 -34.46 12.93
C ALA A 489 7.53 -33.95 14.39
N MET A 490 8.42 -33.02 14.72
CA MET A 490 8.51 -32.40 16.06
C MET A 490 7.44 -31.32 16.29
N VAL A 491 6.71 -30.88 15.27
CA VAL A 491 5.74 -29.79 15.37
C VAL A 491 4.39 -30.34 15.85
N ASP A 492 3.93 -29.91 17.03
CA ASP A 492 2.53 -30.04 17.42
C ASP A 492 1.71 -28.95 16.71
N TRP A 493 1.05 -29.31 15.61
CA TRP A 493 0.32 -28.37 14.77
C TRP A 493 -0.83 -27.68 15.50
N LYS A 494 -1.53 -28.36 16.38
CA LYS A 494 -2.62 -27.78 17.16
C LYS A 494 -2.11 -26.67 18.07
N TYR A 495 -1.08 -26.97 18.85
CA TYR A 495 -0.41 -25.99 19.70
C TYR A 495 0.15 -24.84 18.87
N TYR A 496 0.90 -25.15 17.81
CA TYR A 496 1.53 -24.14 16.98
C TYR A 496 0.50 -23.19 16.34
N LEU A 497 -0.52 -23.71 15.66
CA LEU A 497 -1.50 -22.89 14.93
C LEU A 497 -2.46 -22.15 15.85
N LYS A 498 -2.89 -22.77 16.97
CA LYS A 498 -3.84 -22.16 17.89
C LYS A 498 -3.18 -21.23 18.90
N ASP A 499 -2.07 -21.66 19.52
CA ASP A 499 -1.53 -20.99 20.70
C ASP A 499 -0.28 -20.13 20.41
N VAL A 500 0.39 -20.34 19.25
CA VAL A 500 1.57 -19.57 18.84
C VAL A 500 1.26 -18.67 17.65
N HIS A 501 0.84 -19.22 16.52
CA HIS A 501 0.68 -18.49 15.27
C HIS A 501 -0.53 -17.55 15.24
N SER A 502 -1.73 -18.04 15.59
CA SER A 502 -2.97 -17.23 15.58
C SER A 502 -2.90 -16.00 16.50
N PRO A 503 -2.37 -16.09 17.75
CA PRO A 503 -2.12 -14.93 18.58
C PRO A 503 -1.19 -13.90 17.91
N ALA A 504 -0.08 -14.37 17.34
CA ALA A 504 0.93 -13.51 16.70
C ALA A 504 0.36 -12.70 15.54
N VAL A 505 -0.35 -13.35 14.59
CA VAL A 505 -0.93 -12.68 13.42
C VAL A 505 -2.12 -11.77 13.77
N THR A 506 -2.73 -11.92 14.93
CA THR A 506 -3.86 -11.10 15.38
C THR A 506 -3.51 -10.02 16.41
N GLN A 507 -2.30 -10.02 16.97
CA GLN A 507 -1.86 -9.06 17.98
C GLN A 507 -2.09 -7.61 17.57
N SER A 508 -1.67 -7.22 16.37
CA SER A 508 -1.83 -5.86 15.86
C SER A 508 -3.30 -5.44 15.69
N LEU A 509 -4.22 -6.38 15.41
CA LEU A 509 -5.66 -6.11 15.36
C LEU A 509 -6.22 -5.81 16.76
N ARG A 510 -5.76 -6.53 17.80
CA ARG A 510 -6.14 -6.30 19.20
C ARG A 510 -5.62 -4.97 19.72
N GLU A 511 -4.37 -4.62 19.39
CA GLU A 511 -3.78 -3.31 19.73
C GLU A 511 -4.49 -2.15 19.04
N LEU A 512 -4.82 -2.28 17.75
CA LEU A 512 -5.56 -1.26 17.00
C LEU A 512 -6.98 -1.07 17.51
N SER A 513 -7.59 -2.09 18.09
CA SER A 513 -8.92 -1.98 18.70
C SER A 513 -8.88 -1.33 20.08
N ARG A 514 -7.79 -1.50 20.83
CA ARG A 514 -7.55 -0.88 22.15
C ARG A 514 -7.14 0.59 22.05
N ARG A 515 -6.33 0.94 21.04
CA ARG A 515 -6.04 2.35 20.76
C ARG A 515 -7.29 2.95 20.14
N ASP A 516 -7.92 3.89 20.84
CA ASP A 516 -8.80 4.82 20.15
C ASP A 516 -7.98 5.37 18.97
N ARG A 517 -8.42 5.08 17.75
CA ARG A 517 -7.81 5.74 16.60
C ARG A 517 -8.05 7.22 16.82
N GLU A 518 -7.06 7.93 17.34
CA GLU A 518 -7.02 9.37 17.28
C GLU A 518 -7.31 9.71 15.83
N LYS A 519 -8.44 10.38 15.61
CA LYS A 519 -8.72 10.94 14.29
C LYS A 519 -7.50 11.78 13.95
N PRO A 520 -6.96 11.71 12.73
CA PRO A 520 -5.87 12.59 12.36
C PRO A 520 -6.27 14.02 12.73
N THR A 521 -5.64 14.57 13.77
CA THR A 521 -5.91 15.91 14.26
C THR A 521 -4.92 16.86 13.62
N VAL A 522 -5.41 18.02 13.22
CA VAL A 522 -4.54 19.07 12.68
C VAL A 522 -3.74 19.66 13.84
N LYS A 523 -2.43 19.43 13.84
CA LYS A 523 -1.50 20.05 14.81
C LYS A 523 -0.98 21.35 14.22
N ILE A 524 -1.31 22.47 14.83
CA ILE A 524 -0.80 23.80 14.49
C ILE A 524 0.31 24.12 15.49
N ALA A 525 1.53 24.33 14.99
CA ALA A 525 2.68 24.68 15.82
C ALA A 525 3.49 25.77 15.12
N PRO A 526 4.08 26.72 15.86
CA PRO A 526 5.02 27.69 15.32
C PRO A 526 6.18 27.01 14.59
N ARG A 527 6.72 27.67 13.57
CA ARG A 527 7.86 27.19 12.79
C ARG A 527 8.86 28.32 12.56
N ASP A 528 10.12 27.96 12.44
CA ASP A 528 11.22 28.92 12.14
C ASP A 528 11.27 29.33 10.66
N VAL A 529 10.47 28.67 9.82
CA VAL A 529 10.33 28.95 8.39
C VAL A 529 8.96 29.55 8.08
N PRO A 530 8.81 30.43 7.07
CA PRO A 530 7.52 30.97 6.70
C PRO A 530 6.53 29.90 6.29
N VAL A 531 5.39 29.83 6.96
CA VAL A 531 4.30 28.88 6.72
C VAL A 531 3.02 29.63 6.38
N VAL A 532 2.26 29.13 5.43
CA VAL A 532 0.93 29.66 5.10
C VAL A 532 -0.18 28.68 5.48
N ALA A 533 -1.34 29.25 5.81
CA ALA A 533 -2.60 28.53 5.94
C ALA A 533 -3.59 29.10 4.92
N VAL A 534 -3.90 28.30 3.90
CA VAL A 534 -4.77 28.72 2.79
C VAL A 534 -6.18 28.18 3.02
N PHE A 535 -7.17 29.03 2.85
CA PHE A 535 -8.58 28.71 3.06
C PHE A 535 -9.38 28.99 1.79
N ASP A 536 -10.20 28.03 1.36
CA ASP A 536 -11.32 28.31 0.49
C ASP A 536 -12.45 28.99 1.24
N MET A 537 -13.30 29.76 0.59
CA MET A 537 -14.38 30.52 1.23
C MET A 537 -15.68 29.72 1.22
N GLU A 538 -16.20 29.42 0.02
CA GLU A 538 -17.52 28.82 -0.15
C GLU A 538 -17.54 27.35 0.26
N GLY A 539 -18.41 27.01 1.21
CA GLY A 539 -18.50 25.64 1.75
C GLY A 539 -17.45 25.34 2.81
N THR A 540 -16.42 26.19 2.98
CA THR A 540 -15.33 26.06 3.94
C THR A 540 -15.44 27.10 5.05
N ILE A 541 -15.22 28.40 4.78
CA ILE A 541 -15.37 29.48 5.78
C ILE A 541 -16.85 29.81 5.98
N ILE A 542 -17.61 29.93 4.91
CA ILE A 542 -19.06 30.23 4.92
C ILE A 542 -19.85 29.10 4.27
N THR A 543 -21.08 28.90 4.69
CA THR A 543 -22.00 27.90 4.12
C THR A 543 -22.82 28.43 2.95
N SER A 544 -22.35 29.44 2.25
CA SER A 544 -22.94 30.03 1.05
C SER A 544 -22.17 29.67 -0.20
N ASN A 545 -22.69 30.05 -1.34
CA ASN A 545 -22.04 29.88 -2.65
C ASN A 545 -22.27 31.15 -3.51
N VAL A 546 -21.56 31.25 -4.64
CA VAL A 546 -21.58 32.42 -5.54
C VAL A 546 -22.99 32.77 -5.98
N VAL A 547 -23.86 31.78 -6.26
CA VAL A 547 -25.25 32.00 -6.69
C VAL A 547 -26.09 32.59 -5.56
N GLU A 548 -25.98 32.03 -4.35
CA GLU A 548 -26.71 32.52 -3.17
C GLU A 548 -26.28 33.93 -2.81
N SER A 549 -24.99 34.23 -2.84
CA SER A 549 -24.46 35.56 -2.58
C SER A 549 -24.99 36.59 -3.59
N TYR A 550 -25.01 36.23 -4.88
CA TYR A 550 -25.59 37.07 -5.93
C TYR A 550 -27.09 37.34 -5.70
N VAL A 551 -27.90 36.29 -5.47
CA VAL A 551 -29.34 36.45 -5.25
C VAL A 551 -29.56 37.36 -4.05
N TRP A 552 -28.84 37.15 -2.98
CA TRP A 552 -28.99 37.96 -1.77
C TRP A 552 -28.63 39.43 -2.00
N ALA A 553 -27.53 39.70 -2.71
CA ALA A 553 -27.15 41.05 -3.10
C ALA A 553 -28.18 41.70 -4.04
N ARG A 554 -28.67 40.96 -5.03
CA ARG A 554 -29.60 41.47 -6.02
C ARG A 554 -30.97 41.78 -5.42
N MET A 555 -31.43 40.97 -4.45
CA MET A 555 -32.65 41.22 -3.71
C MET A 555 -32.60 42.49 -2.86
N ALA A 556 -31.40 42.93 -2.44
CA ALA A 556 -31.23 44.18 -1.72
C ALA A 556 -31.28 45.42 -2.62
N ASP A 557 -30.95 45.28 -3.92
CA ASP A 557 -30.84 46.34 -4.91
C ASP A 557 -32.17 46.56 -5.72
N LEU A 558 -32.99 45.50 -5.85
CA LEU A 558 -34.23 45.53 -6.61
C LEU A 558 -35.44 45.92 -5.76
N GLU A 559 -36.42 46.59 -6.43
CA GLU A 559 -37.73 46.77 -5.82
C GLU A 559 -38.45 45.42 -5.63
N PRO A 560 -39.25 45.24 -4.59
CA PRO A 560 -39.91 43.95 -4.28
C PRO A 560 -40.72 43.36 -5.42
N ASP A 561 -41.28 44.20 -6.27
CA ASP A 561 -42.12 43.78 -7.44
C ASP A 561 -41.27 43.12 -8.55
N ASP A 562 -39.99 43.38 -8.61
CA ASP A 562 -39.06 42.76 -9.58
C ASP A 562 -38.42 41.47 -9.06
N TRP A 563 -38.52 41.17 -7.77
CA TRP A 563 -37.96 39.96 -7.18
C TRP A 563 -38.40 38.66 -7.87
N PRO A 564 -39.72 38.46 -8.16
CA PRO A 564 -40.17 37.22 -8.82
C PRO A 564 -39.54 37.02 -10.19
N LYS A 565 -39.31 38.05 -10.97
CA LYS A 565 -38.67 37.97 -12.30
C LYS A 565 -37.21 37.57 -12.19
N GLU A 566 -36.46 38.19 -11.28
CA GLU A 566 -35.05 37.88 -11.08
C GLU A 566 -34.84 36.46 -10.53
N LEU A 567 -35.66 36.07 -9.53
CA LEU A 567 -35.63 34.71 -9.00
C LEU A 567 -35.97 33.68 -10.10
N ALA A 568 -36.99 33.91 -10.90
CA ALA A 568 -37.34 33.02 -12.01
C ALA A 568 -36.19 32.93 -13.04
N SER A 569 -35.51 34.05 -13.33
CA SER A 569 -34.37 34.12 -14.23
C SER A 569 -33.16 33.33 -13.69
N VAL A 570 -32.91 33.37 -12.37
CA VAL A 570 -31.81 32.61 -11.75
C VAL A 570 -32.17 31.14 -11.65
N PHE A 571 -33.33 30.81 -11.07
CA PHE A 571 -33.74 29.43 -10.82
C PHE A 571 -34.03 28.66 -12.11
N GLY A 572 -34.59 29.30 -13.14
CA GLY A 572 -34.78 28.68 -14.45
C GLY A 572 -33.49 28.27 -15.15
N LYS A 573 -32.37 28.94 -14.86
CA LYS A 573 -31.05 28.61 -15.42
C LYS A 573 -30.23 27.67 -14.56
N ILE A 574 -30.67 27.31 -13.35
CA ILE A 574 -29.93 26.42 -12.44
C ILE A 574 -29.53 25.07 -13.09
N PRO A 575 -30.43 24.35 -13.81
CA PRO A 575 -30.03 23.11 -14.45
C PRO A 575 -28.86 23.28 -15.42
N GLY A 576 -28.87 24.35 -16.23
CA GLY A 576 -27.76 24.67 -17.14
C GLY A 576 -26.46 25.03 -16.40
N TYR A 577 -26.58 25.85 -15.34
CA TYR A 577 -25.43 26.20 -14.52
C TYR A 577 -24.81 24.98 -13.84
N LEU A 578 -25.61 24.04 -13.33
CA LEU A 578 -25.14 22.81 -12.74
C LEU A 578 -24.44 21.90 -13.78
N GLN A 579 -24.93 21.89 -15.01
CA GLN A 579 -24.30 21.13 -16.09
C GLN A 579 -22.96 21.72 -16.46
N ILE A 580 -22.85 23.05 -16.59
CA ILE A 580 -21.57 23.73 -16.86
C ILE A 580 -20.59 23.53 -15.69
N ASP A 581 -21.05 23.74 -14.45
CA ASP A 581 -20.22 23.58 -13.24
C ASP A 581 -19.65 22.14 -13.07
N ARG A 582 -20.44 21.14 -13.47
CA ARG A 582 -19.97 19.74 -13.48
C ARG A 582 -18.87 19.49 -14.50
N ARG A 583 -18.87 20.25 -15.59
CA ARG A 583 -17.89 20.14 -16.68
C ARG A 583 -16.66 20.98 -16.41
N ASP A 584 -16.85 22.26 -16.10
CA ASP A 584 -15.80 23.24 -15.83
C ASP A 584 -16.31 24.34 -14.90
N ARG A 585 -15.69 24.47 -13.73
CA ARG A 585 -16.02 25.49 -12.73
C ARG A 585 -15.69 26.90 -13.22
N GLY A 586 -14.62 27.07 -14.00
CA GLY A 586 -14.23 28.35 -14.56
C GLY A 586 -15.23 28.86 -15.58
N ASP A 587 -15.74 27.99 -16.47
CA ASP A 587 -16.76 28.31 -17.45
C ASP A 587 -18.09 28.67 -16.79
N PHE A 588 -18.44 27.98 -15.71
CA PHE A 588 -19.60 28.34 -14.89
C PHE A 588 -19.46 29.80 -14.38
N LEU A 589 -18.32 30.14 -13.78
CA LEU A 589 -18.09 31.48 -13.23
C LEU A 589 -18.15 32.56 -14.33
N ARG A 590 -17.47 32.36 -15.46
CA ARG A 590 -17.53 33.27 -16.61
C ARG A 590 -18.96 33.49 -17.07
N THR A 591 -19.74 32.42 -17.16
CA THR A 591 -21.15 32.50 -17.57
C THR A 591 -22.01 33.19 -16.52
N PHE A 592 -21.75 32.90 -15.24
CA PHE A 592 -22.57 33.45 -14.14
C PHE A 592 -22.28 34.94 -13.92
N PHE A 593 -21.05 35.39 -14.00
CA PHE A 593 -20.66 36.78 -13.77
C PHE A 593 -21.15 37.75 -14.85
N ARG A 594 -21.61 37.27 -16.00
CA ARG A 594 -22.36 38.08 -16.98
C ARG A 594 -23.62 38.76 -16.38
N ARG A 595 -24.14 38.22 -15.26
CA ARG A 595 -25.27 38.81 -14.54
C ARG A 595 -24.96 40.14 -13.84
N TYR A 596 -23.66 40.46 -13.69
CA TYR A 596 -23.22 41.76 -13.13
C TYR A 596 -23.08 42.84 -14.20
N GLU A 597 -23.34 42.54 -15.48
CA GLU A 597 -23.30 43.52 -16.57
C GLU A 597 -24.19 44.71 -16.27
N GLY A 598 -23.61 45.93 -16.36
CA GLY A 598 -24.32 47.19 -16.11
C GLY A 598 -24.51 47.54 -14.64
N ALA A 599 -24.19 46.68 -13.69
CA ALA A 599 -24.29 46.99 -12.25
C ALA A 599 -23.30 48.09 -11.85
N SER A 600 -23.75 49.05 -11.03
CA SER A 600 -22.88 50.13 -10.50
C SER A 600 -21.86 49.57 -9.52
N VAL A 601 -20.61 49.92 -9.71
CA VAL A 601 -19.51 49.54 -8.79
C VAL A 601 -19.79 50.13 -7.40
N GLU A 602 -20.06 51.44 -7.30
CA GLU A 602 -20.38 52.12 -6.06
C GLU A 602 -21.65 51.57 -5.39
N GLY A 603 -22.64 51.14 -6.23
CA GLY A 603 -23.85 50.49 -5.73
C GLY A 603 -23.57 49.16 -5.07
N ILE A 604 -22.74 48.35 -5.67
CA ILE A 604 -22.29 47.05 -5.09
C ILE A 604 -21.44 47.27 -3.82
N ASP A 605 -20.52 48.23 -3.82
CA ASP A 605 -19.69 48.54 -2.63
C ASP A 605 -20.56 49.01 -1.45
N ARG A 606 -21.54 49.89 -1.68
CA ARG A 606 -22.50 50.30 -0.64
C ARG A 606 -23.35 49.15 -0.12
N LEU A 607 -23.77 48.28 -1.02
CA LEU A 607 -24.54 47.08 -0.66
C LEU A 607 -23.71 46.14 0.21
N VAL A 608 -22.44 45.89 -0.15
CA VAL A 608 -21.50 45.08 0.62
C VAL A 608 -21.27 45.68 2.00
N ALA A 609 -21.00 46.96 2.07
CA ALA A 609 -20.77 47.66 3.35
C ALA A 609 -21.95 47.59 4.29
N ASN A 610 -23.18 47.72 3.78
CA ASN A 610 -24.38 47.82 4.59
C ASN A 610 -25.08 46.49 4.91
N HIS A 611 -24.92 45.47 4.05
CA HIS A 611 -25.76 44.26 4.13
C HIS A 611 -24.94 42.95 4.04
N VAL A 612 -23.92 42.88 3.15
CA VAL A 612 -23.21 41.62 2.91
C VAL A 612 -22.39 41.16 4.12
N GLY A 613 -21.83 42.10 4.90
CA GLY A 613 -21.09 41.79 6.13
C GLY A 613 -21.93 41.00 7.14
N GLU A 614 -23.17 41.41 7.38
CA GLU A 614 -24.08 40.69 8.28
C GLU A 614 -24.42 39.29 7.74
N PHE A 615 -24.73 39.19 6.44
CA PHE A 615 -24.96 37.91 5.77
C PHE A 615 -23.78 36.96 5.91
N MET A 616 -22.56 37.44 5.63
CA MET A 616 -21.32 36.64 5.76
C MET A 616 -21.10 36.14 7.18
N LEU A 617 -21.26 37.00 8.18
CA LEU A 617 -21.12 36.62 9.58
C LEU A 617 -22.10 35.53 10.02
N GLN A 618 -23.33 35.60 9.54
CA GLN A 618 -24.36 34.60 9.85
C GLN A 618 -24.12 33.26 9.16
N LYS A 619 -23.47 33.28 8.01
CA LYS A 619 -23.09 32.06 7.24
C LYS A 619 -21.73 31.54 7.63
N ALA A 620 -20.92 32.28 8.39
CA ALA A 620 -19.59 31.89 8.79
C ALA A 620 -19.61 30.75 9.83
N SER A 621 -18.65 29.85 9.73
CA SER A 621 -18.42 28.81 10.71
C SER A 621 -17.55 29.34 11.86
N ALA A 622 -18.03 29.25 13.09
CA ALA A 622 -17.22 29.58 14.26
C ALA A 622 -15.97 28.70 14.39
N ALA A 623 -16.02 27.46 13.89
CA ALA A 623 -14.87 26.57 13.86
C ALA A 623 -13.82 27.05 12.86
N ALA A 624 -14.24 27.53 11.68
CA ALA A 624 -13.36 28.13 10.69
C ALA A 624 -12.63 29.35 11.24
N ILE A 625 -13.36 30.28 11.87
CA ILE A 625 -12.78 31.50 12.46
C ILE A 625 -11.75 31.16 13.55
N ARG A 626 -12.07 30.19 14.43
CA ARG A 626 -11.12 29.71 15.43
C ARG A 626 -9.86 29.14 14.79
N ARG A 627 -10.00 28.41 13.67
CA ARG A 627 -8.88 27.82 12.93
C ARG A 627 -7.97 28.90 12.34
N VAL A 628 -8.55 29.92 11.69
CA VAL A 628 -7.78 31.07 11.16
C VAL A 628 -7.01 31.76 12.30
N ARG A 629 -7.67 32.06 13.42
CA ARG A 629 -7.01 32.66 14.58
C ARG A 629 -5.88 31.80 15.16
N ALA A 630 -6.06 30.48 15.20
CA ALA A 630 -5.03 29.56 15.66
C ALA A 630 -3.77 29.60 14.78
N HIS A 631 -3.94 29.70 13.47
CA HIS A 631 -2.81 29.86 12.55
C HIS A 631 -2.11 31.20 12.75
N ARG A 632 -2.84 32.30 12.87
CA ARG A 632 -2.24 33.63 13.13
C ARG A 632 -1.51 33.66 14.46
N ALA A 633 -2.07 33.03 15.51
CA ALA A 633 -1.40 32.91 16.82
C ALA A 633 -0.10 32.08 16.77
N ALA A 634 -0.01 31.13 15.81
CA ALA A 634 1.20 30.34 15.57
C ALA A 634 2.21 31.06 14.63
N GLY A 635 1.95 32.31 14.23
CA GLY A 635 2.81 33.06 13.32
C GLY A 635 2.68 32.65 11.83
N HIS A 636 1.68 31.85 11.48
CA HIS A 636 1.42 31.47 10.11
C HIS A 636 0.69 32.59 9.37
N ARG A 637 1.12 32.89 8.13
CA ARG A 637 0.40 33.81 7.27
C ARG A 637 -0.88 33.17 6.74
N THR A 638 -2.02 33.85 6.90
CA THR A 638 -3.34 33.33 6.52
C THR A 638 -3.78 33.88 5.18
N ILE A 639 -4.23 33.01 4.28
CA ILE A 639 -4.60 33.36 2.90
C ILE A 639 -6.03 32.87 2.65
N LEU A 640 -6.91 33.75 2.16
CA LEU A 640 -8.22 33.42 1.64
C LEU A 640 -8.17 33.43 0.11
N ILE A 641 -8.47 32.29 -0.53
CA ILE A 641 -8.57 32.19 -1.99
C ILE A 641 -10.00 31.76 -2.32
N THR A 642 -10.74 32.56 -3.08
CA THR A 642 -12.12 32.30 -3.41
C THR A 642 -12.46 32.58 -4.88
N ALA A 643 -13.52 31.94 -5.37
CA ALA A 643 -14.13 32.23 -6.66
C ALA A 643 -15.20 33.34 -6.61
N ALA A 644 -15.55 33.85 -5.42
CA ALA A 644 -16.46 34.96 -5.27
C ALA A 644 -15.85 36.25 -5.83
N ALA A 645 -16.69 37.15 -6.36
CA ALA A 645 -16.25 38.46 -6.80
C ALA A 645 -15.66 39.25 -5.62
N GLU A 646 -14.56 39.95 -5.88
CA GLU A 646 -13.74 40.65 -4.87
C GLU A 646 -14.53 41.50 -3.87
N PRO A 647 -15.51 42.33 -4.29
CA PRO A 647 -16.28 43.12 -3.33
C PRO A 647 -16.96 42.29 -2.23
N PHE A 648 -17.44 41.07 -2.58
CA PHE A 648 -18.12 40.20 -1.62
C PHE A 648 -17.19 39.52 -0.61
N VAL A 649 -15.90 39.62 -0.80
CA VAL A 649 -14.88 39.05 0.10
C VAL A 649 -14.43 40.05 1.16
N GLN A 650 -14.60 41.33 0.93
CA GLN A 650 -14.13 42.42 1.77
C GLN A 650 -14.58 42.32 3.26
N PRO A 651 -15.81 41.89 3.60
CA PRO A 651 -16.21 41.71 4.99
C PRO A 651 -15.37 40.70 5.77
N LEU A 652 -14.75 39.74 5.08
CA LEU A 652 -13.89 38.71 5.68
C LEU A 652 -12.39 39.12 5.64
N ALA A 653 -12.01 40.12 4.86
CA ALA A 653 -10.63 40.54 4.66
C ALA A 653 -9.85 40.79 5.97
N PRO A 654 -10.43 41.40 7.04
CA PRO A 654 -9.71 41.64 8.27
C PRO A 654 -9.27 40.35 9.03
N LEU A 655 -9.82 39.19 8.68
CA LEU A 655 -9.46 37.91 9.27
C LEU A 655 -8.19 37.31 8.65
N PHE A 656 -7.78 37.78 7.48
CA PHE A 656 -6.70 37.17 6.69
C PHE A 656 -5.59 38.17 6.42
N ASP A 657 -4.37 37.67 6.19
CA ASP A 657 -3.22 38.52 5.83
C ASP A 657 -3.19 38.75 4.31
N VAL A 658 -3.74 37.84 3.51
CA VAL A 658 -3.87 37.94 2.05
C VAL A 658 -5.28 37.44 1.65
N VAL A 659 -5.92 38.21 0.76
CA VAL A 659 -7.26 37.87 0.24
C VAL A 659 -7.23 37.97 -1.26
N ILE A 660 -7.68 36.90 -1.93
CA ILE A 660 -7.74 36.80 -3.39
C ILE A 660 -9.15 36.38 -3.78
N GLY A 661 -9.85 37.28 -4.48
CA GLY A 661 -11.19 37.07 -5.06
C GLY A 661 -11.16 37.12 -6.59
N ALA A 662 -12.32 36.93 -7.20
CA ALA A 662 -12.48 37.10 -8.64
C ALA A 662 -12.63 38.58 -8.99
N GLU A 663 -11.72 39.09 -9.82
CA GLU A 663 -11.77 40.47 -10.32
C GLU A 663 -12.72 40.60 -11.52
N LEU A 664 -13.64 41.52 -11.44
CA LEU A 664 -14.57 41.86 -12.53
C LEU A 664 -14.10 43.13 -13.26
N GLU A 665 -14.14 43.11 -14.58
CA GLU A 665 -13.79 44.25 -15.39
C GLU A 665 -14.78 45.40 -15.18
N GLN A 666 -14.27 46.62 -15.05
CA GLN A 666 -15.04 47.81 -14.82
C GLN A 666 -14.81 48.81 -15.95
N ARG A 667 -15.88 49.49 -16.40
CA ARG A 667 -15.83 50.59 -17.35
C ARG A 667 -16.86 51.65 -16.95
N ASP A 668 -16.43 52.90 -16.90
CA ASP A 668 -17.27 54.03 -16.56
C ASP A 668 -18.08 53.84 -15.26
N GLY A 669 -17.45 53.28 -14.22
CA GLY A 669 -18.09 53.02 -12.92
C GLY A 669 -19.12 51.89 -12.89
N ARG A 670 -19.16 51.04 -13.93
CA ARG A 670 -20.02 49.90 -14.06
C ARG A 670 -19.23 48.63 -14.38
N TYR A 671 -19.76 47.49 -13.91
CA TYR A 671 -19.21 46.19 -14.28
C TYR A 671 -19.62 45.82 -15.71
N THR A 672 -18.67 45.29 -16.49
CA THR A 672 -18.93 44.83 -17.86
C THR A 672 -19.53 43.42 -17.90
N GLY A 673 -19.57 42.72 -16.77
CA GLY A 673 -19.93 41.32 -16.69
C GLY A 673 -18.82 40.38 -17.13
N PHE A 674 -17.66 40.89 -17.52
CA PHE A 674 -16.45 40.09 -17.81
C PHE A 674 -15.53 40.06 -16.58
N MET A 675 -14.63 39.09 -16.58
CA MET A 675 -13.56 39.01 -15.59
C MET A 675 -12.30 39.65 -16.14
N SER A 676 -11.60 40.44 -15.34
CA SER A 676 -10.31 41.06 -15.71
C SER A 676 -9.14 40.06 -15.68
N ALA A 677 -9.30 38.96 -14.91
CA ALA A 677 -8.32 37.88 -14.81
C ALA A 677 -9.01 36.50 -14.91
N PRO A 678 -8.29 35.45 -15.28
CA PRO A 678 -8.82 34.08 -15.26
C PRO A 678 -9.32 33.69 -13.87
N PRO A 679 -10.45 32.95 -13.75
CA PRO A 679 -10.97 32.56 -12.45
C PRO A 679 -10.00 31.65 -11.68
N LEU A 680 -9.75 31.98 -10.42
CA LEU A 680 -8.91 31.17 -9.52
C LEU A 680 -9.71 29.97 -8.98
N VAL A 681 -9.73 28.91 -9.78
CA VAL A 681 -10.37 27.62 -9.43
C VAL A 681 -9.42 26.47 -9.75
N GLY A 682 -9.58 25.36 -9.05
CA GLY A 682 -8.82 24.13 -9.31
C GLY A 682 -7.31 24.37 -9.35
N GLU A 683 -6.69 24.07 -10.50
CA GLU A 683 -5.25 24.17 -10.70
C GLU A 683 -4.72 25.62 -10.65
N ALA A 684 -5.52 26.60 -11.03
CA ALA A 684 -5.13 28.01 -10.97
C ALA A 684 -4.82 28.46 -9.53
N ARG A 685 -5.60 27.95 -8.54
CA ARG A 685 -5.32 28.20 -7.10
C ARG A 685 -3.99 27.60 -6.68
N ALA A 686 -3.71 26.37 -7.09
CA ALA A 686 -2.44 25.70 -6.78
C ALA A 686 -1.24 26.40 -7.45
N ALA A 687 -1.40 26.81 -8.69
CA ALA A 687 -0.36 27.55 -9.43
C ALA A 687 -0.07 28.91 -8.77
N TRP A 688 -1.13 29.64 -8.39
CA TRP A 688 -0.99 30.88 -7.63
C TRP A 688 -0.25 30.68 -6.32
N LEU A 689 -0.65 29.66 -5.53
CA LEU A 689 0.00 29.35 -4.25
C LEU A 689 1.47 28.98 -4.42
N LYS A 690 1.81 28.17 -5.41
CA LYS A 690 3.22 27.81 -5.71
C LYS A 690 4.05 29.01 -6.08
N ARG A 691 3.51 29.93 -6.93
CA ARG A 691 4.18 31.17 -7.28
C ARG A 691 4.35 32.09 -6.07
N TYR A 692 3.31 32.24 -5.24
CA TYR A 692 3.36 33.01 -4.01
C TYR A 692 4.44 32.47 -3.05
N ALA A 693 4.47 31.15 -2.87
CA ALA A 693 5.45 30.48 -2.02
C ALA A 693 6.90 30.71 -2.51
N LEU A 694 7.11 30.69 -3.81
CA LEU A 694 8.43 30.96 -4.40
C LEU A 694 8.88 32.40 -4.15
N LEU A 695 7.97 33.37 -4.29
CA LEU A 695 8.29 34.80 -4.12
C LEU A 695 8.49 35.20 -2.65
N GLU A 696 7.74 34.59 -1.74
CA GLU A 696 7.73 34.93 -0.30
C GLU A 696 8.59 33.95 0.54
N GLY A 697 9.27 33.01 -0.07
CA GLY A 697 10.10 32.02 0.63
C GLY A 697 9.32 31.07 1.53
N VAL A 698 8.07 30.73 1.17
CA VAL A 698 7.16 29.91 1.99
C VAL A 698 7.47 28.42 1.84
N ASP A 699 7.53 27.70 2.95
CA ASP A 699 7.65 26.25 2.98
C ASP A 699 6.28 25.58 2.84
N LEU A 700 5.96 25.13 1.61
CA LEU A 700 4.71 24.42 1.32
C LEU A 700 4.62 23.04 2.00
N LYS A 701 5.73 22.41 2.32
CA LYS A 701 5.74 21.10 3.00
C LYS A 701 5.16 21.18 4.42
N HIS A 702 5.35 22.31 5.09
CA HIS A 702 4.81 22.56 6.41
C HIS A 702 3.52 23.43 6.40
N SER A 703 3.11 23.92 5.23
CA SER A 703 1.92 24.75 5.03
C SER A 703 0.62 23.93 5.04
N TYR A 704 -0.51 24.64 5.20
CA TYR A 704 -1.84 24.06 5.36
C TYR A 704 -2.79 24.56 4.28
N ALA A 705 -3.76 23.72 3.87
CA ALA A 705 -4.85 24.11 3.01
C ALA A 705 -6.17 23.48 3.48
N TYR A 706 -7.25 24.25 3.41
CA TYR A 706 -8.59 23.91 3.88
C TYR A 706 -9.59 24.11 2.75
N ALA A 707 -10.29 23.05 2.34
CA ALA A 707 -11.31 23.11 1.29
C ALA A 707 -12.36 22.00 1.44
N ASP A 708 -13.55 22.21 0.82
CA ASP A 708 -14.70 21.32 0.91
C ASP A 708 -15.03 20.56 -0.38
N SER A 709 -14.46 20.99 -1.51
CA SER A 709 -14.79 20.48 -2.84
C SER A 709 -13.64 19.71 -3.49
N TYR A 710 -13.99 18.70 -4.27
CA TYR A 710 -13.02 17.97 -5.07
C TYR A 710 -12.30 18.82 -6.12
N SER A 711 -12.92 19.93 -6.56
CA SER A 711 -12.26 20.90 -7.45
C SER A 711 -11.00 21.53 -6.85
N ASP A 712 -10.89 21.56 -5.51
CA ASP A 712 -9.75 22.12 -4.80
C ASP A 712 -8.66 21.09 -4.50
N LEU A 713 -8.78 19.89 -5.05
CA LEU A 713 -7.77 18.84 -4.91
C LEU A 713 -6.35 19.30 -5.29
N PRO A 714 -6.13 20.08 -6.38
CA PRO A 714 -4.81 20.59 -6.70
C PRO A 714 -4.23 21.51 -5.60
N LEU A 715 -5.05 22.36 -4.99
CA LEU A 715 -4.67 23.23 -3.88
C LEU A 715 -4.28 22.39 -2.65
N LEU A 716 -5.11 21.42 -2.28
CA LEU A 716 -4.86 20.53 -1.16
C LEU A 716 -3.58 19.69 -1.34
N ARG A 717 -3.28 19.25 -2.56
CA ARG A 717 -2.05 18.53 -2.91
C ARG A 717 -0.79 19.41 -2.91
N ALA A 718 -0.94 20.71 -3.03
CA ALA A 718 0.19 21.64 -3.07
C ALA A 718 0.87 21.84 -1.71
N VAL A 719 0.24 21.43 -0.61
CA VAL A 719 0.73 21.60 0.76
C VAL A 719 0.94 20.27 1.47
N GLY A 720 1.80 20.27 2.50
CA GLY A 720 2.06 19.07 3.28
C GLY A 720 0.97 18.73 4.32
N ASN A 721 0.11 19.71 4.70
CA ASN A 721 -0.97 19.50 5.66
C ASN A 721 -2.35 19.83 5.07
N PRO A 722 -2.86 19.03 4.12
CA PRO A 722 -4.20 19.22 3.57
C PRO A 722 -5.29 18.80 4.56
N VAL A 723 -6.38 19.56 4.62
CA VAL A 723 -7.54 19.30 5.48
C VAL A 723 -8.84 19.38 4.66
N ALA A 724 -9.58 18.29 4.62
CA ALA A 724 -10.87 18.26 3.96
C ALA A 724 -11.98 18.73 4.93
N VAL A 725 -12.62 19.87 4.63
CA VAL A 725 -13.63 20.49 5.48
C VAL A 725 -15.00 20.19 4.94
N SER A 726 -15.85 19.51 5.71
CA SER A 726 -17.23 19.16 5.28
C SER A 726 -17.31 18.69 3.81
N PRO A 727 -16.43 17.76 3.37
CA PRO A 727 -16.15 17.49 1.97
C PRO A 727 -17.33 16.89 1.19
N ASP A 728 -17.31 17.11 -0.13
CA ASP A 728 -18.16 16.36 -1.05
C ASP A 728 -17.76 14.88 -1.12
N SER A 729 -18.58 14.04 -1.79
CA SER A 729 -18.36 12.59 -1.83
C SER A 729 -17.00 12.19 -2.44
N ALA A 730 -16.55 12.91 -3.48
CA ALA A 730 -15.30 12.62 -4.17
C ALA A 730 -14.10 13.01 -3.31
N LEU A 731 -14.09 14.23 -2.75
CA LEU A 731 -13.05 14.67 -1.83
C LEU A 731 -13.00 13.81 -0.54
N TYR A 732 -14.18 13.42 -0.02
CA TYR A 732 -14.26 12.54 1.15
C TYR A 732 -13.58 11.21 0.91
N ARG A 733 -13.82 10.55 -0.25
CA ARG A 733 -13.15 9.29 -0.61
C ARG A 733 -11.65 9.48 -0.77
N HIS A 734 -11.24 10.55 -1.45
CA HIS A 734 -9.82 10.87 -1.66
C HIS A 734 -9.10 11.11 -0.33
N ALA A 735 -9.63 11.96 0.53
CA ALA A 735 -9.06 12.27 1.84
C ALA A 735 -8.94 11.02 2.72
N ARG A 736 -9.94 10.11 2.69
CA ARG A 736 -9.84 8.83 3.40
C ARG A 736 -8.75 7.92 2.88
N ARG A 737 -8.62 7.78 1.55
CA ARG A 737 -7.56 6.95 0.93
C ARG A 737 -6.18 7.49 1.29
N ARG A 738 -6.02 8.82 1.33
CA ARG A 738 -4.75 9.50 1.65
C ARG A 738 -4.55 9.73 3.15
N ARG A 739 -5.49 9.33 4.01
CA ARG A 739 -5.49 9.56 5.46
C ARG A 739 -5.39 11.03 5.85
N TRP A 740 -5.96 11.94 5.04
CA TRP A 740 -6.04 13.35 5.36
C TRP A 740 -7.03 13.59 6.50
N PRO A 741 -6.79 14.61 7.35
CA PRO A 741 -7.79 15.07 8.31
C PRO A 741 -9.09 15.47 7.63
N ILE A 742 -10.23 15.02 8.20
CA ILE A 742 -11.57 15.37 7.75
C ILE A 742 -12.27 16.04 8.92
N GLU A 743 -12.60 17.31 8.76
CA GLU A 743 -13.24 18.12 9.79
C GLU A 743 -14.64 18.56 9.36
N GLU A 744 -15.54 18.69 10.36
CA GLU A 744 -16.90 19.18 10.17
C GLU A 744 -16.99 20.58 10.78
N TRP A 745 -17.11 21.58 9.92
CA TRP A 745 -17.28 22.95 10.35
C TRP A 745 -18.75 23.36 10.16
N ALA A 746 -19.54 23.21 11.19
CA ALA A 746 -20.95 23.61 11.17
C ALA A 746 -21.11 25.09 11.55
N MET A 747 -22.22 25.66 11.12
CA MET A 747 -22.65 26.98 11.61
C MET A 747 -22.89 26.97 13.13
N THR A 748 -22.71 28.11 13.76
CA THR A 748 -23.03 28.29 15.18
C THR A 748 -24.55 28.13 15.39
N LYS A 749 -24.94 27.22 16.28
CA LYS A 749 -26.35 27.08 16.67
C LYS A 749 -26.82 28.36 17.38
N GLY A 750 -28.02 28.83 17.04
CA GLY A 750 -28.66 29.98 17.69
C GLY A 750 -28.41 31.33 17.02
N MET A 751 -27.66 31.40 15.92
CA MET A 751 -27.61 32.65 15.12
C MET A 751 -28.98 32.98 14.50
N PRO A 752 -29.40 34.27 14.51
CA PRO A 752 -30.64 34.67 13.87
C PRO A 752 -30.59 34.36 12.37
N ARG A 753 -31.72 33.91 11.79
CA ARG A 753 -31.82 33.73 10.35
C ARG A 753 -31.81 35.08 9.67
N VAL A 754 -30.96 35.29 8.67
CA VAL A 754 -30.98 36.49 7.84
C VAL A 754 -32.33 36.54 7.12
N ARG A 755 -33.01 37.70 7.25
CA ARG A 755 -34.16 38.02 6.39
C ARG A 755 -33.65 38.82 5.20
N PHE A 756 -34.26 38.65 4.05
CA PHE A 756 -33.95 39.51 2.91
C PHE A 756 -34.04 40.98 3.35
N PRO A 757 -33.11 41.85 2.88
CA PRO A 757 -33.14 43.26 3.20
C PRO A 757 -34.51 43.83 2.78
N ARG A 758 -35.13 44.57 3.68
CA ARG A 758 -36.32 45.34 3.31
C ARG A 758 -35.86 46.58 2.56
N PRO A 759 -36.54 46.96 1.46
CA PRO A 759 -36.24 48.22 0.82
C PRO A 759 -36.27 49.33 1.85
N ALA A 760 -35.27 50.23 1.79
CA ALA A 760 -35.32 51.42 2.61
C ALA A 760 -36.59 52.18 2.28
N VAL A 761 -37.46 52.36 3.26
CA VAL A 761 -38.62 53.27 3.11
C VAL A 761 -37.99 54.64 2.89
N ARG A 762 -38.19 55.24 1.68
CA ARG A 762 -37.76 56.57 1.35
C ARG A 762 -38.43 57.60 2.22
#